data_30abcebd1241fa313fcd81568020a96d
#
_entry.id   30abcebd1241fa313fcd81568020a96d
#
_cell.length_a   1.000
_cell.length_b   1.000
_cell.length_c   1.000
_cell.angle_alpha   90.00
_cell.angle_beta   90.00
_cell.angle_gamma   90.00
#
_symmetry.space_group_name_H-M   'P 1'
#
loop_
_entity.id
_entity.type
_entity.pdbx_description
1 polymer ?
#
loop_
_entity_poly.entity_id
_entity_poly.type
_entity_poly.pdbx_seq_one_letter_code
_entity_poly.pdbx_strand_id
1 'polypeptide(L)'
;MKAMTKILTLLLAFLMVMTVISPLTACDKTPEQTPDTTACDTDPVTEAPTEQATETPTEGETRPETPPEPSVERVPDDRNLTAAQYSVLNIAGTDDFGRVISPVDGKVNDDRYVGMFYFLTLGQHTNHTGIYDINKITFDSTYHKAFTEFDTFITPVGSAHFWGEPVWGYYHSCDAWVMRKQIEMLTMAGVDFLVLDTSNNVLYENVTKILFDLLLEYQSQGWDVPKVVYYLGKHDLNADIGVFRRVHEIFYSREAYKSLWFTPNDPEKPMIVAPDNVIAAFAKSQNKQEKEFSSFYDFRVTQWPTEDVLHENGAPWIDFVYPQRSQDGWINLATAQHVTVNMTDIRGSRGRGWYPTKQRPNSGEWVGKNDHDNWRKDLNFQAQWDTVLNMTHEQRAADARFVFLTGWNEWVAEKLRAGDKDYFTCDTYCPEYSRDIEPSRSNGMKDYCYFMTIMNIHNDNFAPAVHYEYPAATPDITKDDTGVWATSKATYRDFTGECGDRNYKAMGGDTVYTDTTGRNDIDTVTVLRDSQYLYFRITCAEAITEHQAGDHGWMNLWLKTADAEGDLMGGYEFVVNYEVSGSKSQILRCKSLNDMQSVGEADVNVFGKAMIIRIPLEALGLSENHYQVEFKVTDNVQNMINDPLNLYSTGDAAPIGSLNFSFGY
;
A
#
# COMPACT_ATOMS: atom_id res chain seq x y z
N MET A 1 6.57 -11.35 46.68
CA MET A 1 7.99 -11.50 46.33
C MET A 1 8.23 -12.24 45.02
N LYS A 2 7.56 -13.32 44.67
CA LYS A 2 7.77 -14.00 43.36
C LYS A 2 7.21 -13.26 42.14
N ALA A 3 6.23 -12.40 42.31
CA ALA A 3 5.69 -11.58 41.21
C ALA A 3 6.55 -10.32 40.91
N MET A 4 7.15 -9.74 41.94
CA MET A 4 8.09 -8.63 41.75
C MET A 4 9.40 -9.03 41.07
N THR A 5 9.84 -10.28 41.27
CA THR A 5 11.08 -10.78 40.64
C THR A 5 10.88 -11.02 39.13
N LYS A 6 9.68 -11.40 38.69
CA LYS A 6 9.40 -11.55 37.22
C LYS A 6 9.29 -10.24 36.49
N ILE A 7 8.73 -9.22 37.11
CA ILE A 7 8.68 -7.87 36.56
C ILE A 7 10.10 -7.27 36.48
N LEU A 8 10.93 -7.54 37.47
CA LEU A 8 12.33 -7.09 37.49
C LEU A 8 13.19 -7.81 36.43
N THR A 9 12.90 -9.07 36.10
CA THR A 9 13.64 -9.83 35.09
C THR A 9 13.26 -9.38 33.64
N LEU A 10 11.99 -9.03 33.40
CA LEU A 10 11.59 -8.41 32.15
C LEU A 10 12.16 -7.00 31.97
N LEU A 11 12.20 -6.21 33.06
CA LEU A 11 12.86 -4.89 33.06
C LEU A 11 14.38 -5.00 32.91
N LEU A 12 15.04 -6.04 33.44
CA LEU A 12 16.48 -6.24 33.27
C LEU A 12 16.86 -6.77 31.89
N ALA A 13 16.03 -7.54 31.21
CA ALA A 13 16.27 -7.90 29.82
C ALA A 13 16.14 -6.67 28.89
N PHE A 14 15.27 -5.73 29.23
CA PHE A 14 15.14 -4.43 28.53
C PHE A 14 16.24 -3.43 28.97
N LEU A 15 16.75 -3.51 30.20
CA LEU A 15 17.80 -2.62 30.76
C LEU A 15 19.24 -3.06 30.40
N MET A 16 19.48 -4.32 30.02
CA MET A 16 20.83 -4.73 29.59
C MET A 16 21.28 -4.15 28.26
N VAL A 17 20.39 -3.51 27.52
CA VAL A 17 20.72 -2.73 26.31
C VAL A 17 21.10 -1.27 26.64
N MET A 18 20.97 -0.83 27.90
CA MET A 18 21.09 0.58 28.32
C MET A 18 22.40 0.95 29.05
N THR A 19 23.42 0.10 29.10
CA THR A 19 24.63 0.42 29.86
C THR A 19 25.89 0.45 28.98
N VAL A 20 26.02 1.42 28.10
CA VAL A 20 27.29 2.02 27.71
C VAL A 20 27.05 3.45 27.26
N ILE A 21 27.02 4.41 28.15
CA ILE A 21 27.30 5.85 27.83
C ILE A 21 28.01 6.47 29.02
N SER A 22 29.27 6.82 28.84
CA SER A 22 30.03 7.73 29.70
C SER A 22 29.75 9.17 29.32
N PRO A 23 29.78 10.09 30.30
CA PRO A 23 29.36 11.49 30.08
C PRO A 23 30.49 12.35 29.52
N LEU A 24 30.19 13.20 28.59
CA LEU A 24 31.04 14.33 28.23
C LEU A 24 30.32 15.65 28.54
N THR A 25 31.04 16.43 29.30
CA THR A 25 30.74 17.68 29.96
C THR A 25 30.26 18.82 29.06
N ALA A 26 29.41 19.64 29.69
CA ALA A 26 28.89 20.91 29.23
C ALA A 26 29.95 21.97 28.90
N CYS A 27 29.65 22.82 27.96
CA CYS A 27 30.13 24.22 27.96
C CYS A 27 29.03 25.15 27.41
N ASP A 28 28.68 26.05 28.29
CA ASP A 28 27.82 27.21 28.16
C ASP A 28 28.33 28.21 27.12
N LYS A 29 27.40 28.84 26.40
CA LYS A 29 27.34 30.32 26.20
C LYS A 29 26.27 30.70 25.19
N THR A 30 25.24 31.36 25.71
CA THR A 30 24.37 32.31 24.97
C THR A 30 25.12 33.58 24.64
N PRO A 31 24.78 34.39 23.62
CA PRO A 31 23.94 35.54 23.95
C PRO A 31 22.78 35.83 22.98
N GLU A 32 21.78 36.47 23.56
CA GLU A 32 20.63 37.15 22.99
C GLU A 32 20.97 38.13 21.86
N GLN A 33 20.05 38.29 20.92
CA GLN A 33 19.47 39.63 20.63
C GLN A 33 18.18 39.47 19.80
N THR A 34 17.20 40.21 20.25
CA THR A 34 15.83 40.39 19.70
C THR A 34 15.79 41.51 18.65
N PRO A 35 14.61 41.83 18.13
CA PRO A 35 14.38 42.01 16.69
C PRO A 35 14.22 43.47 16.29
N ASP A 36 14.26 43.74 15.03
CA ASP A 36 13.85 45.06 14.55
C ASP A 36 12.85 44.93 13.37
N THR A 37 11.72 45.53 13.61
CA THR A 37 10.62 45.75 12.68
C THR A 37 10.92 46.99 11.85
N THR A 38 10.74 46.94 10.53
CA THR A 38 10.30 48.15 9.81
C THR A 38 9.50 47.82 8.57
N ALA A 39 8.43 48.53 8.51
CA ALA A 39 7.32 48.64 7.63
C ALA A 39 7.62 48.92 6.14
N CYS A 40 6.74 48.37 5.35
CA CYS A 40 5.93 48.94 4.28
C CYS A 40 6.39 50.28 3.65
N ASP A 41 6.59 50.26 2.34
CA ASP A 41 6.19 51.40 1.52
C ASP A 41 5.70 50.93 0.13
N THR A 42 4.53 51.42 -0.15
CA THR A 42 3.79 51.36 -1.42
C THR A 42 4.21 52.56 -2.29
N ASP A 43 4.27 52.37 -3.62
CA ASP A 43 3.66 53.22 -4.63
C ASP A 43 4.29 53.03 -6.02
N PRO A 44 3.69 53.56 -7.12
CA PRO A 44 2.44 53.18 -7.72
C PRO A 44 2.54 52.77 -9.23
N VAL A 45 1.44 52.28 -9.70
CA VAL A 45 1.05 52.02 -11.12
C VAL A 45 1.27 53.24 -12.04
N THR A 46 1.77 52.95 -13.26
CA THR A 46 1.57 53.86 -14.40
C THR A 46 0.92 53.10 -15.54
N GLU A 47 -0.28 53.55 -15.87
CA GLU A 47 -1.05 53.19 -17.08
C GLU A 47 -0.49 53.82 -18.36
N ALA A 48 -0.77 53.13 -19.43
CA ALA A 48 -1.30 53.57 -20.75
C ALA A 48 -0.36 53.29 -21.95
N PRO A 49 -0.87 53.28 -23.16
CA PRO A 49 -2.24 53.18 -23.66
C PRO A 49 -2.47 52.11 -24.74
N THR A 50 -3.73 51.85 -24.94
CA THR A 50 -4.40 51.10 -26.00
C THR A 50 -4.14 51.64 -27.40
N GLU A 51 -3.79 50.80 -28.37
CA GLU A 51 -4.09 51.03 -29.80
C GLU A 51 -4.87 49.83 -30.33
N GLN A 52 -6.08 50.14 -30.78
CA GLN A 52 -6.92 49.26 -31.59
C GLN A 52 -6.38 49.21 -33.04
N ALA A 53 -6.14 48.02 -33.52
CA ALA A 53 -6.09 47.77 -34.96
C ALA A 53 -7.11 46.68 -35.29
N THR A 54 -8.17 47.08 -35.95
CA THR A 54 -9.13 46.27 -36.67
C THR A 54 -8.44 45.64 -37.89
N GLU A 55 -8.36 44.33 -37.96
CA GLU A 55 -8.13 43.63 -39.24
C GLU A 55 -9.21 42.58 -39.49
N THR A 56 -9.66 42.60 -40.71
CA THR A 56 -10.71 41.80 -41.34
C THR A 56 -10.26 40.34 -41.51
N PRO A 57 -11.14 39.34 -41.43
CA PRO A 57 -10.73 37.94 -41.56
C PRO A 57 -10.40 37.62 -43.05
N THR A 58 -9.22 37.09 -43.24
CA THR A 58 -8.82 36.46 -44.51
C THR A 58 -9.08 34.94 -44.38
N GLU A 59 -9.80 34.42 -45.35
CA GLU A 59 -10.07 32.99 -45.52
C GLU A 59 -8.78 32.18 -45.72
N GLY A 60 -8.75 31.00 -45.05
CA GLY A 60 -7.99 29.83 -45.55
C GLY A 60 -6.56 29.67 -45.05
N GLU A 61 -6.37 29.43 -43.77
CA GLU A 61 -5.22 28.65 -43.34
C GLU A 61 -5.65 27.22 -43.05
N THR A 62 -5.24 26.31 -43.92
CA THR A 62 -5.25 24.86 -43.63
C THR A 62 -4.35 24.61 -42.44
N ARG A 63 -4.94 24.06 -41.33
CA ARG A 63 -4.24 23.54 -40.16
C ARG A 63 -3.07 22.67 -40.65
N PRO A 64 -1.85 22.86 -40.17
CA PRO A 64 -0.75 21.96 -40.51
C PRO A 64 -1.17 20.54 -40.14
N GLU A 65 -1.08 19.60 -41.06
CA GLU A 65 -1.22 18.17 -40.73
C GLU A 65 -0.16 17.84 -39.69
N THR A 66 -0.61 17.42 -38.51
CA THR A 66 0.26 16.86 -37.50
C THR A 66 0.97 15.65 -38.12
N PRO A 67 2.31 15.52 -38.01
CA PRO A 67 2.99 14.34 -38.53
C PRO A 67 2.32 13.09 -37.91
N PRO A 68 2.13 12.00 -38.67
CA PRO A 68 1.60 10.79 -38.12
C PRO A 68 2.52 10.35 -37.01
N GLU A 69 1.94 10.11 -35.79
CA GLU A 69 2.67 9.56 -34.69
C GLU A 69 3.35 8.23 -35.08
N PRO A 70 4.53 7.92 -34.53
CA PRO A 70 5.20 6.66 -34.79
C PRO A 70 4.24 5.54 -34.40
N SER A 71 3.86 4.69 -35.37
CA SER A 71 3.04 3.52 -35.11
C SER A 71 3.76 2.63 -34.09
N VAL A 72 3.17 2.47 -32.91
CA VAL A 72 3.65 1.52 -31.90
C VAL A 72 3.55 0.11 -32.51
N GLU A 73 4.65 -0.61 -32.59
CA GLU A 73 4.65 -2.01 -33.06
C GLU A 73 3.93 -2.86 -32.01
N ARG A 74 2.84 -3.53 -32.39
CA ARG A 74 2.05 -4.39 -31.51
C ARG A 74 2.25 -5.85 -31.91
N VAL A 75 2.27 -6.72 -30.90
CA VAL A 75 2.41 -8.17 -31.08
C VAL A 75 1.15 -8.91 -30.61
N PRO A 76 0.83 -10.08 -31.17
CA PRO A 76 -0.26 -10.91 -30.66
C PRO A 76 -0.06 -11.27 -29.19
N ASP A 77 -1.11 -11.19 -28.38
CA ASP A 77 -1.07 -11.67 -26.99
C ASP A 77 -1.34 -13.17 -26.94
N ASP A 78 -0.29 -13.96 -26.82
CA ASP A 78 -0.33 -15.42 -26.69
C ASP A 78 -0.22 -15.91 -25.23
N ARG A 79 -0.16 -14.99 -24.26
CA ARG A 79 -0.12 -15.32 -22.84
C ARG A 79 -1.38 -16.06 -22.41
N ASN A 80 -1.18 -17.06 -21.53
CA ASN A 80 -2.28 -17.79 -20.90
C ASN A 80 -2.52 -17.30 -19.48
N LEU A 81 -3.02 -16.06 -19.36
CA LEU A 81 -3.30 -15.41 -18.09
C LEU A 81 -4.75 -15.67 -17.67
N THR A 82 -4.97 -15.88 -16.39
CA THR A 82 -6.30 -15.71 -15.79
C THR A 82 -6.68 -14.23 -15.77
N ALA A 83 -7.96 -13.91 -15.64
CA ALA A 83 -8.39 -12.51 -15.52
C ALA A 83 -7.81 -11.82 -14.29
N ALA A 84 -7.65 -12.55 -13.16
CA ALA A 84 -6.99 -12.03 -11.97
C ALA A 84 -5.50 -11.67 -12.22
N GLN A 85 -4.75 -12.54 -12.89
CA GLN A 85 -3.37 -12.24 -13.29
C GLN A 85 -3.30 -11.07 -14.27
N TYR A 86 -4.25 -11.03 -15.22
CA TYR A 86 -4.33 -9.92 -16.18
C TYR A 86 -4.55 -8.58 -15.47
N SER A 87 -5.43 -8.55 -14.45
CA SER A 87 -5.66 -7.34 -13.62
C SER A 87 -4.38 -6.83 -12.97
N VAL A 88 -3.67 -7.68 -12.24
CA VAL A 88 -2.43 -7.31 -11.52
C VAL A 88 -1.35 -6.78 -12.47
N LEU A 89 -1.20 -7.39 -13.66
CA LEU A 89 -0.20 -6.99 -14.65
C LEU A 89 -0.55 -5.69 -15.38
N ASN A 90 -1.83 -5.33 -15.43
CA ASN A 90 -2.31 -4.17 -16.20
C ASN A 90 -2.83 -3.02 -15.34
N ILE A 91 -2.36 -2.92 -14.09
CA ILE A 91 -2.56 -1.71 -13.29
C ILE A 91 -1.65 -0.58 -13.76
N ALA A 92 -2.19 0.62 -13.68
CA ALA A 92 -1.52 1.87 -14.04
C ALA A 92 -1.88 2.97 -13.05
N GLY A 93 -1.15 4.06 -13.08
CA GLY A 93 -1.49 5.23 -12.29
C GLY A 93 -0.38 6.28 -12.30
N THR A 94 -0.74 7.48 -11.86
CA THR A 94 0.21 8.58 -11.65
C THR A 94 -0.16 9.27 -10.36
N ASP A 95 0.80 9.41 -9.45
CA ASP A 95 0.56 10.09 -8.17
C ASP A 95 0.84 11.61 -8.25
N ASP A 96 0.54 12.32 -7.16
CA ASP A 96 0.73 13.77 -7.06
C ASP A 96 2.20 14.22 -7.18
N PHE A 97 3.17 13.32 -7.11
CA PHE A 97 4.59 13.59 -7.29
C PHE A 97 5.08 13.27 -8.71
N GLY A 98 4.18 12.83 -9.60
CA GLY A 98 4.50 12.45 -10.96
C GLY A 98 5.20 11.09 -11.07
N ARG A 99 5.14 10.24 -10.03
CA ARG A 99 5.58 8.85 -10.12
C ARG A 99 4.54 8.06 -10.89
N VAL A 100 5.00 7.12 -11.71
CA VAL A 100 4.13 6.38 -12.63
C VAL A 100 4.23 4.88 -12.34
N ILE A 101 3.09 4.24 -12.17
CA ILE A 101 2.94 2.79 -12.29
C ILE A 101 2.52 2.53 -13.73
N SER A 102 3.31 1.72 -14.44
CA SER A 102 3.00 1.27 -15.80
C SER A 102 2.62 -0.20 -15.78
N PRO A 103 1.80 -0.65 -16.74
CA PRO A 103 1.56 -2.05 -16.97
C PRO A 103 2.88 -2.82 -17.13
N VAL A 104 2.86 -4.09 -16.77
CA VAL A 104 4.01 -4.98 -16.84
C VAL A 104 3.64 -6.28 -17.56
N ASP A 105 4.65 -7.03 -17.99
CA ASP A 105 4.45 -8.35 -18.56
C ASP A 105 4.49 -9.44 -17.46
N GLY A 106 5.04 -10.60 -17.68
CA GLY A 106 5.20 -11.63 -16.64
C GLY A 106 6.37 -11.36 -15.71
N LYS A 107 6.49 -12.12 -14.62
CA LYS A 107 7.65 -12.08 -13.73
C LYS A 107 8.94 -12.34 -14.51
N VAL A 108 9.98 -11.57 -14.22
CA VAL A 108 11.34 -11.75 -14.80
C VAL A 108 11.96 -13.05 -14.33
N ASN A 109 11.65 -13.44 -13.09
CA ASN A 109 12.16 -14.66 -12.47
C ASN A 109 11.22 -15.10 -11.34
N ASP A 110 10.74 -16.34 -11.39
CA ASP A 110 9.86 -16.94 -10.38
C ASP A 110 10.51 -17.10 -9.00
N ASP A 111 11.85 -16.99 -8.91
CA ASP A 111 12.61 -17.06 -7.67
C ASP A 111 12.85 -15.70 -6.99
N ARG A 112 12.18 -14.64 -7.41
CA ARG A 112 12.20 -13.33 -6.75
C ARG A 112 10.89 -13.12 -6.00
N TYR A 113 11.02 -12.79 -4.72
CA TYR A 113 9.87 -12.65 -3.84
C TYR A 113 9.90 -11.35 -3.06
N VAL A 114 8.74 -10.73 -2.90
CA VAL A 114 8.54 -9.58 -2.02
C VAL A 114 7.64 -9.98 -0.86
N GLY A 115 8.13 -9.83 0.35
CA GLY A 115 7.38 -10.07 1.58
C GLY A 115 7.01 -8.77 2.29
N MET A 116 5.91 -8.79 3.04
CA MET A 116 5.42 -7.66 3.82
C MET A 116 5.28 -8.05 5.28
N PHE A 117 5.87 -7.26 6.19
CA PHE A 117 5.65 -7.44 7.63
C PHE A 117 4.24 -6.94 7.98
N TYR A 118 3.41 -7.86 8.51
CA TYR A 118 1.99 -7.64 8.75
C TYR A 118 1.66 -7.80 10.24
N PHE A 119 1.05 -6.77 10.82
CA PHE A 119 0.77 -6.70 12.23
C PHE A 119 -0.68 -7.05 12.56
N LEU A 120 -0.84 -7.86 13.60
CA LEU A 120 -2.14 -8.39 14.07
C LEU A 120 -2.57 -7.74 15.41
N THR A 121 -1.92 -6.66 15.81
CA THR A 121 -1.87 -6.18 17.18
C THR A 121 -3.03 -5.28 17.60
N LEU A 122 -3.66 -4.58 16.63
CA LEU A 122 -4.64 -3.53 16.94
C LEU A 122 -5.85 -4.10 17.71
N GLY A 123 -5.99 -3.65 18.95
CA GLY A 123 -7.06 -4.10 19.85
C GLY A 123 -6.82 -5.44 20.56
N GLN A 124 -5.62 -6.05 20.48
CA GLN A 124 -5.43 -7.42 20.90
C GLN A 124 -4.75 -7.60 22.29
N HIS A 125 -3.70 -6.86 22.62
CA HIS A 125 -2.88 -7.17 23.79
C HIS A 125 -2.43 -6.00 24.65
N THR A 126 -2.61 -4.77 24.19
CA THR A 126 -2.29 -3.56 24.96
C THR A 126 -3.53 -2.96 25.59
N ASN A 127 -3.36 -2.01 26.51
CA ASN A 127 -4.48 -1.32 27.10
C ASN A 127 -5.09 -0.32 26.09
N HIS A 128 -6.29 -0.60 25.62
CA HIS A 128 -7.02 0.18 24.63
C HIS A 128 -8.25 0.87 25.23
N THR A 129 -8.07 1.58 26.35
CA THR A 129 -9.16 2.29 27.03
C THR A 129 -9.68 3.50 26.23
N GLY A 130 -8.89 4.00 25.28
CA GLY A 130 -9.23 5.12 24.42
C GLY A 130 -8.44 5.09 23.11
N ILE A 131 -8.75 6.04 22.23
CA ILE A 131 -7.96 6.31 21.04
C ILE A 131 -7.04 7.48 21.35
N TYR A 132 -5.73 7.21 21.39
CA TYR A 132 -4.70 8.21 21.66
C TYR A 132 -3.87 8.40 20.39
N ASP A 133 -4.18 9.45 19.60
CA ASP A 133 -3.42 9.79 18.41
C ASP A 133 -2.49 10.96 18.72
N ILE A 134 -1.18 10.72 18.64
CA ILE A 134 -0.16 11.71 18.98
C ILE A 134 -0.24 12.93 18.06
N ASN A 135 -0.66 12.76 16.78
CA ASN A 135 -0.85 13.89 15.88
C ASN A 135 -2.02 14.81 16.26
N LYS A 136 -3.03 14.24 16.94
CA LYS A 136 -4.23 14.98 17.39
C LYS A 136 -4.10 15.49 18.82
N ILE A 137 -3.13 14.99 19.58
CA ILE A 137 -2.81 15.48 20.91
C ILE A 137 -2.02 16.78 20.75
N THR A 138 -2.74 17.89 20.72
CA THR A 138 -2.14 19.22 20.63
C THR A 138 -1.61 19.66 21.98
N PHE A 139 -0.29 19.61 22.12
CA PHE A 139 0.42 20.29 23.15
C PHE A 139 1.20 21.44 22.53
N ASP A 140 1.39 22.50 23.29
CA ASP A 140 2.11 23.66 22.85
C ASP A 140 3.48 23.27 22.28
N SER A 141 3.63 23.46 21.00
CA SER A 141 4.82 23.57 20.18
C SER A 141 5.67 22.35 19.82
N THR A 142 5.64 21.21 20.49
CA THR A 142 6.34 20.00 20.01
C THR A 142 5.71 18.72 20.55
N TYR A 143 5.27 17.83 19.66
CA TYR A 143 4.80 16.47 20.00
C TYR A 143 5.74 15.74 20.92
N HIS A 144 7.03 15.82 20.65
CA HIS A 144 8.08 15.17 21.40
C HIS A 144 8.05 15.59 22.87
N LYS A 145 8.00 16.88 23.13
CA LYS A 145 8.00 17.42 24.50
C LYS A 145 6.76 17.02 25.27
N ALA A 146 5.59 17.18 24.66
CA ALA A 146 4.32 16.85 25.29
C ALA A 146 4.22 15.36 25.60
N PHE A 147 4.67 14.51 24.66
CA PHE A 147 4.64 13.07 24.83
C PHE A 147 5.67 12.56 25.83
N THR A 148 6.89 13.13 25.81
CA THR A 148 8.01 12.65 26.63
C THR A 148 8.05 13.18 28.05
N GLU A 149 7.43 14.35 28.31
CA GLU A 149 7.49 15.02 29.62
C GLU A 149 6.25 14.80 30.50
N PHE A 150 5.12 14.31 29.95
CA PHE A 150 3.85 14.29 30.66
C PHE A 150 3.17 12.92 30.69
N ASP A 151 2.66 12.56 31.87
CA ASP A 151 1.70 11.48 32.06
C ASP A 151 0.34 12.10 32.40
N THR A 152 -0.57 12.11 31.41
CA THR A 152 -1.88 12.74 31.53
C THR A 152 -2.98 11.80 31.04
N PHE A 153 -4.25 12.13 31.35
CA PHE A 153 -5.40 11.37 30.82
C PHE A 153 -5.52 11.45 29.28
N ILE A 154 -4.85 12.40 28.62
CA ILE A 154 -4.84 12.54 27.15
C ILE A 154 -3.76 11.65 26.53
N THR A 155 -2.70 11.37 27.27
CA THR A 155 -1.60 10.51 26.83
C THR A 155 -1.10 9.64 27.98
N PRO A 156 -1.91 8.67 28.43
CA PRO A 156 -1.59 7.89 29.64
C PRO A 156 -0.50 6.85 29.38
N VAL A 157 0.34 6.66 30.39
CA VAL A 157 1.32 5.58 30.40
C VAL A 157 0.62 4.21 30.43
N GLY A 158 1.19 3.24 29.76
CA GLY A 158 0.64 1.88 29.65
C GLY A 158 -0.49 1.73 28.65
N SER A 159 -0.77 2.78 27.85
CA SER A 159 -1.75 2.73 26.78
C SER A 159 -1.09 2.78 25.41
N ALA A 160 -1.72 2.12 24.44
CA ALA A 160 -1.31 2.20 23.04
C ALA A 160 -1.62 3.59 22.45
N HIS A 161 -0.65 4.12 21.73
CA HIS A 161 -0.75 5.41 21.06
C HIS A 161 -0.56 5.24 19.56
N PHE A 162 -1.46 5.80 18.77
CA PHE A 162 -1.30 5.93 17.34
C PHE A 162 -0.35 7.07 17.00
N TRP A 163 0.47 6.89 15.97
CA TRP A 163 1.24 7.97 15.37
C TRP A 163 0.63 8.54 14.11
N GLY A 164 -0.52 8.03 13.68
CA GLY A 164 -1.33 8.51 12.58
C GLY A 164 -2.66 7.77 12.49
N GLU A 165 -3.60 8.34 11.77
CA GLU A 165 -4.89 7.71 11.49
C GLU A 165 -4.81 6.90 10.20
N PRO A 166 -4.97 5.56 10.26
CA PRO A 166 -5.11 4.72 9.07
C PRO A 166 -6.26 5.21 8.16
N VAL A 167 -6.24 4.86 6.88
CA VAL A 167 -7.28 5.29 5.93
C VAL A 167 -8.69 4.86 6.34
N TRP A 168 -8.80 3.75 7.04
CA TRP A 168 -10.07 3.20 7.56
C TRP A 168 -10.37 3.57 9.01
N GLY A 169 -9.69 4.59 9.55
CA GLY A 169 -9.78 5.00 10.95
C GLY A 169 -8.98 4.09 11.87
N TYR A 170 -9.17 4.24 13.17
CA TYR A 170 -8.47 3.46 14.22
C TYR A 170 -9.12 2.09 14.39
N TYR A 171 -9.03 1.27 13.36
CA TYR A 171 -9.70 -0.02 13.28
C TYR A 171 -9.13 -1.06 14.24
N HIS A 172 -9.90 -2.10 14.48
CA HIS A 172 -9.51 -3.29 15.26
C HIS A 172 -9.03 -4.37 14.29
N SER A 173 -7.96 -5.10 14.62
CA SER A 173 -7.41 -6.15 13.75
C SER A 173 -8.40 -7.28 13.40
N CYS A 174 -9.49 -7.45 14.17
CA CYS A 174 -10.56 -8.39 13.81
C CYS A 174 -11.63 -7.81 12.88
N ASP A 175 -11.48 -6.58 12.40
CA ASP A 175 -12.41 -6.00 11.44
C ASP A 175 -12.19 -6.63 10.05
N ALA A 176 -13.00 -7.65 9.74
CA ALA A 176 -12.89 -8.40 8.49
C ALA A 176 -13.10 -7.52 7.24
N TRP A 177 -13.88 -6.43 7.36
CA TRP A 177 -14.06 -5.47 6.27
C TRP A 177 -12.74 -4.80 5.90
N VAL A 178 -11.98 -4.32 6.89
CA VAL A 178 -10.65 -3.73 6.66
C VAL A 178 -9.69 -4.77 6.11
N MET A 179 -9.70 -5.97 6.68
CA MET A 179 -8.78 -7.04 6.29
C MET A 179 -8.99 -7.49 4.82
N ARG A 180 -10.24 -7.47 4.31
CA ARG A 180 -10.54 -7.71 2.89
C ARG A 180 -9.85 -6.70 1.98
N LYS A 181 -10.00 -5.40 2.29
CA LYS A 181 -9.35 -4.31 1.56
C LYS A 181 -7.81 -4.41 1.59
N GLN A 182 -7.24 -4.81 2.74
CA GLN A 182 -5.80 -5.02 2.86
C GLN A 182 -5.31 -6.19 2.00
N ILE A 183 -6.04 -7.31 1.97
CA ILE A 183 -5.69 -8.47 1.12
C ILE A 183 -5.74 -8.07 -0.36
N GLU A 184 -6.79 -7.37 -0.78
CA GLU A 184 -6.91 -6.83 -2.13
C GLU A 184 -5.72 -5.96 -2.49
N MET A 185 -5.42 -4.94 -1.67
CA MET A 185 -4.30 -4.03 -1.91
C MET A 185 -2.96 -4.76 -2.02
N LEU A 186 -2.68 -5.68 -1.10
CA LEU A 186 -1.42 -6.42 -1.08
C LEU A 186 -1.29 -7.39 -2.26
N THR A 187 -2.41 -7.98 -2.71
CA THR A 187 -2.46 -8.81 -3.92
C THR A 187 -2.24 -7.96 -5.17
N MET A 188 -2.94 -6.82 -5.29
CA MET A 188 -2.77 -5.90 -6.44
C MET A 188 -1.36 -5.29 -6.49
N ALA A 189 -0.70 -5.15 -5.35
CA ALA A 189 0.69 -4.70 -5.28
C ALA A 189 1.71 -5.76 -5.74
N GLY A 190 1.31 -7.01 -5.90
CA GLY A 190 2.23 -8.11 -6.25
C GLY A 190 3.09 -8.58 -5.06
N VAL A 191 2.60 -8.43 -3.83
CA VAL A 191 3.24 -8.97 -2.62
C VAL A 191 3.10 -10.49 -2.61
N ASP A 192 4.21 -11.23 -2.52
CA ASP A 192 4.22 -12.69 -2.59
C ASP A 192 3.87 -13.35 -1.26
N PHE A 193 4.28 -12.74 -0.12
CA PHE A 193 4.01 -13.31 1.20
C PHE A 193 3.90 -12.27 2.32
N LEU A 194 3.06 -12.59 3.29
CA LEU A 194 2.92 -11.86 4.55
C LEU A 194 3.76 -12.54 5.63
N VAL A 195 4.50 -11.75 6.38
CA VAL A 195 5.19 -12.21 7.58
C VAL A 195 4.41 -11.72 8.79
N LEU A 196 3.77 -12.63 9.51
CA LEU A 196 2.95 -12.31 10.67
C LEU A 196 3.82 -12.06 11.90
N ASP A 197 3.71 -10.87 12.47
CA ASP A 197 4.44 -10.51 13.69
C ASP A 197 3.89 -11.25 14.92
N THR A 198 4.71 -12.12 15.48
CA THR A 198 4.53 -12.73 16.78
C THR A 198 5.80 -12.59 17.62
N SER A 199 6.61 -11.57 17.31
CA SER A 199 7.90 -11.31 17.96
C SER A 199 7.78 -11.02 19.45
N ASN A 200 6.60 -10.61 19.91
CA ASN A 200 6.26 -10.38 21.32
C ASN A 200 5.73 -11.62 22.05
N ASN A 201 5.81 -12.80 21.43
CA ASN A 201 5.29 -14.06 21.94
C ASN A 201 3.75 -14.13 22.14
N VAL A 202 3.01 -13.28 21.43
CA VAL A 202 1.54 -13.32 21.35
C VAL A 202 1.12 -13.83 19.98
N LEU A 203 0.28 -14.87 19.93
CA LEU A 203 -0.09 -15.56 18.69
C LEU A 203 -1.25 -14.91 17.93
N TYR A 204 -2.08 -14.11 18.55
CA TYR A 204 -3.25 -13.47 17.93
C TYR A 204 -4.19 -14.43 17.16
N GLU A 205 -4.51 -15.59 17.77
CA GLU A 205 -5.23 -16.69 17.10
C GLU A 205 -6.52 -16.28 16.39
N ASN A 206 -7.32 -15.40 17.00
CA ASN A 206 -8.61 -15.00 16.43
C ASN A 206 -8.42 -14.15 15.18
N VAL A 207 -7.51 -13.20 15.22
CA VAL A 207 -7.17 -12.34 14.07
C VAL A 207 -6.61 -13.20 12.94
N THR A 208 -5.68 -14.10 13.25
CA THR A 208 -5.07 -15.00 12.27
C THR A 208 -6.12 -15.90 11.59
N LYS A 209 -7.09 -16.43 12.35
CA LYS A 209 -8.15 -17.26 11.75
C LYS A 209 -9.01 -16.47 10.76
N ILE A 210 -9.38 -15.24 11.11
CA ILE A 210 -10.12 -14.34 10.20
C ILE A 210 -9.29 -14.11 8.93
N LEU A 211 -8.00 -13.77 9.06
CA LEU A 211 -7.11 -13.56 7.92
C LEU A 211 -7.04 -14.81 7.04
N PHE A 212 -6.86 -15.99 7.63
CA PHE A 212 -6.75 -17.24 6.88
C PHE A 212 -8.04 -17.62 6.18
N ASP A 213 -9.19 -17.43 6.82
CA ASP A 213 -10.50 -17.68 6.20
C ASP A 213 -10.71 -16.77 4.99
N LEU A 214 -10.33 -15.49 5.06
CA LEU A 214 -10.41 -14.54 3.95
C LEU A 214 -9.41 -14.86 2.83
N LEU A 215 -8.17 -15.22 3.15
CA LEU A 215 -7.19 -15.64 2.15
C LEU A 215 -7.67 -16.89 1.39
N LEU A 216 -8.23 -17.88 2.09
CA LEU A 216 -8.82 -19.08 1.45
C LEU A 216 -10.03 -18.74 0.61
N GLU A 217 -10.88 -17.81 1.04
CA GLU A 217 -12.03 -17.32 0.28
C GLU A 217 -11.57 -16.75 -1.06
N TYR A 218 -10.60 -15.82 -1.05
CA TYR A 218 -10.07 -15.21 -2.26
C TYR A 218 -9.27 -16.17 -3.13
N GLN A 219 -8.53 -17.13 -2.55
CA GLN A 219 -7.95 -18.24 -3.33
C GLN A 219 -9.04 -19.04 -4.05
N SER A 220 -10.18 -19.30 -3.41
CA SER A 220 -11.30 -20.03 -4.03
C SER A 220 -11.96 -19.26 -5.18
N GLN A 221 -11.86 -17.93 -5.14
CA GLN A 221 -12.26 -17.03 -6.24
C GLN A 221 -11.21 -16.98 -7.36
N GLY A 222 -10.03 -17.57 -7.19
CA GLY A 222 -8.97 -17.63 -8.20
C GLY A 222 -7.92 -16.52 -8.12
N TRP A 223 -7.87 -15.80 -7.01
CA TRP A 223 -6.79 -14.84 -6.73
C TRP A 223 -5.53 -15.52 -6.21
N ASP A 224 -4.38 -15.06 -6.65
CA ASP A 224 -3.08 -15.46 -6.10
C ASP A 224 -2.72 -14.51 -4.95
N VAL A 225 -3.41 -14.69 -3.84
CA VAL A 225 -3.22 -13.89 -2.63
C VAL A 225 -1.87 -14.17 -1.97
N PRO A 226 -1.28 -13.23 -1.22
CA PRO A 226 -0.02 -13.44 -0.52
C PRO A 226 -0.03 -14.70 0.35
N LYS A 227 1.06 -15.45 0.31
CA LYS A 227 1.30 -16.60 1.21
C LYS A 227 1.66 -16.12 2.60
N VAL A 228 1.81 -17.02 3.57
CA VAL A 228 2.00 -16.66 4.97
C VAL A 228 3.25 -17.30 5.55
N VAL A 229 3.97 -16.51 6.36
CA VAL A 229 5.11 -16.90 7.18
C VAL A 229 4.90 -16.37 8.60
N TYR A 230 5.18 -17.13 9.63
CA TYR A 230 5.24 -16.61 11.01
C TYR A 230 6.64 -16.14 11.36
N TYR A 231 6.73 -15.01 12.06
CA TYR A 231 7.96 -14.47 12.64
C TYR A 231 7.90 -14.53 14.16
N LEU A 232 8.65 -15.45 14.76
CA LEU A 232 8.70 -15.63 16.22
C LEU A 232 9.82 -14.78 16.82
N GLY A 233 9.56 -14.20 17.98
CA GLY A 233 10.55 -13.46 18.74
C GLY A 233 11.61 -14.34 19.38
N LYS A 234 12.64 -13.70 19.93
CA LYS A 234 13.75 -14.32 20.64
C LYS A 234 13.78 -13.78 22.07
N HIS A 235 13.23 -14.55 23.01
CA HIS A 235 13.09 -14.16 24.40
C HIS A 235 13.61 -15.25 25.35
N ASP A 236 12.78 -15.67 26.32
CA ASP A 236 13.05 -16.85 27.13
C ASP A 236 12.71 -18.13 26.36
N LEU A 237 13.63 -19.08 26.30
CA LEU A 237 13.48 -20.28 25.50
C LEU A 237 12.19 -21.07 25.80
N ASN A 238 11.71 -21.08 27.06
CA ASN A 238 10.45 -21.78 27.37
C ASN A 238 9.23 -21.03 26.82
N ALA A 239 9.26 -19.71 26.81
CA ALA A 239 8.24 -18.91 26.19
C ALA A 239 8.25 -19.12 24.67
N ASP A 240 9.41 -19.08 24.04
CA ASP A 240 9.59 -19.28 22.60
C ASP A 240 9.12 -20.68 22.16
N ILE A 241 9.45 -21.74 22.92
CA ILE A 241 8.92 -23.10 22.71
C ILE A 241 7.39 -23.12 22.84
N GLY A 242 6.83 -22.37 23.78
CA GLY A 242 5.39 -22.27 23.97
C GLY A 242 4.67 -21.70 22.76
N VAL A 243 5.19 -20.61 22.19
CA VAL A 243 4.64 -19.98 20.98
C VAL A 243 4.86 -20.88 19.76
N PHE A 244 6.07 -21.40 19.54
CA PHE A 244 6.37 -22.32 18.44
C PHE A 244 5.42 -23.52 18.44
N ARG A 245 5.18 -24.14 19.61
CA ARG A 245 4.23 -25.23 19.73
C ARG A 245 2.84 -24.85 19.26
N ARG A 246 2.32 -23.71 19.72
CA ARG A 246 0.97 -23.24 19.37
C ARG A 246 0.86 -22.95 17.88
N VAL A 247 1.85 -22.26 17.30
CA VAL A 247 1.92 -22.00 15.87
C VAL A 247 1.93 -23.30 15.05
N HIS A 248 2.74 -24.28 15.47
CA HIS A 248 2.79 -25.59 14.82
C HIS A 248 1.46 -26.35 14.93
N GLU A 249 0.92 -26.52 16.15
CA GLU A 249 -0.26 -27.35 16.41
C GLU A 249 -1.56 -26.73 15.88
N ILE A 250 -1.69 -25.40 15.95
CA ILE A 250 -2.92 -24.69 15.61
C ILE A 250 -2.98 -24.38 14.10
N PHE A 251 -1.84 -24.08 13.49
CA PHE A 251 -1.78 -23.58 12.11
C PHE A 251 -1.00 -24.47 11.17
N TYR A 252 0.34 -24.59 11.29
CA TYR A 252 1.17 -25.26 10.30
C TYR A 252 0.84 -26.73 10.07
N SER A 253 0.45 -27.47 11.12
CA SER A 253 0.09 -28.88 11.02
C SER A 253 -1.32 -29.11 10.46
N ARG A 254 -2.09 -28.06 10.16
CA ARG A 254 -3.46 -28.18 9.67
C ARG A 254 -3.51 -28.25 8.14
N GLU A 255 -4.03 -29.33 7.61
CA GLU A 255 -4.21 -29.52 6.17
C GLU A 255 -5.06 -28.41 5.53
N ALA A 256 -6.04 -27.88 6.28
CA ALA A 256 -6.91 -26.78 5.81
C ALA A 256 -6.15 -25.51 5.42
N TYR A 257 -4.97 -25.30 5.99
CA TYR A 257 -4.15 -24.10 5.74
C TYR A 257 -2.93 -24.36 4.87
N LYS A 258 -2.75 -25.60 4.35
CA LYS A 258 -1.56 -25.99 3.58
C LYS A 258 -1.31 -25.08 2.37
N SER A 259 -2.36 -24.66 1.68
CA SER A 259 -2.27 -23.78 0.50
C SER A 259 -1.84 -22.33 0.82
N LEU A 260 -1.91 -21.92 2.08
CA LEU A 260 -1.55 -20.57 2.52
C LEU A 260 -0.07 -20.39 2.81
N TRP A 261 0.68 -21.48 3.03
CA TRP A 261 2.07 -21.36 3.43
C TRP A 261 2.98 -20.96 2.29
N PHE A 262 3.93 -20.09 2.60
CA PHE A 262 5.02 -19.74 1.70
C PHE A 262 6.06 -20.87 1.67
N THR A 263 6.30 -21.45 0.50
CA THR A 263 7.12 -22.63 0.30
C THR A 263 8.15 -22.42 -0.84
N PRO A 264 9.12 -21.48 -0.69
CA PRO A 264 9.95 -21.02 -1.80
C PRO A 264 10.96 -22.06 -2.30
N ASN A 265 11.36 -23.01 -1.46
CA ASN A 265 12.43 -23.98 -1.77
C ASN A 265 11.89 -25.40 -2.00
N ASP A 266 10.85 -25.79 -1.31
CA ASP A 266 10.26 -27.13 -1.35
C ASP A 266 8.76 -26.99 -1.06
N PRO A 267 7.85 -27.39 -1.98
CA PRO A 267 6.41 -27.22 -1.82
C PRO A 267 5.83 -27.94 -0.58
N GLU A 268 6.56 -28.89 -0.01
CA GLU A 268 6.16 -29.60 1.22
C GLU A 268 6.74 -28.97 2.50
N LYS A 269 7.57 -27.92 2.39
CA LYS A 269 8.24 -27.30 3.53
C LYS A 269 7.85 -25.82 3.66
N PRO A 270 6.88 -25.52 4.52
CA PRO A 270 6.53 -24.12 4.79
C PRO A 270 7.68 -23.38 5.47
N MET A 271 7.89 -22.12 5.05
CA MET A 271 8.85 -21.24 5.71
C MET A 271 8.36 -20.83 7.08
N ILE A 272 9.28 -20.75 8.04
CA ILE A 272 9.08 -20.15 9.36
C ILE A 272 10.34 -19.38 9.78
N VAL A 273 10.16 -18.23 10.43
CA VAL A 273 11.24 -17.48 11.06
C VAL A 273 11.15 -17.67 12.57
N ALA A 274 12.18 -18.24 13.18
CA ALA A 274 12.17 -18.53 14.62
C ALA A 274 13.60 -18.54 15.21
N PRO A 275 13.78 -18.46 16.53
CA PRO A 275 15.09 -18.60 17.15
C PRO A 275 15.77 -19.93 16.80
N ASP A 276 17.07 -19.89 16.60
CA ASP A 276 17.90 -21.00 16.11
C ASP A 276 17.80 -22.31 16.93
N ASN A 277 17.53 -22.19 18.23
CA ASN A 277 17.48 -23.31 19.16
C ASN A 277 16.05 -23.82 19.46
N VAL A 278 15.02 -23.15 18.94
CA VAL A 278 13.62 -23.43 19.34
C VAL A 278 13.13 -24.80 18.85
N ILE A 279 13.49 -25.20 17.65
CA ILE A 279 13.07 -26.49 17.07
C ILE A 279 13.65 -27.65 17.84
N ALA A 280 14.97 -27.62 18.14
CA ALA A 280 15.67 -28.64 18.92
C ALA A 280 15.07 -28.75 20.33
N ALA A 281 14.84 -27.63 20.99
CA ALA A 281 14.28 -27.56 22.29
C ALA A 281 12.81 -28.06 22.36
N PHE A 282 12.02 -27.70 21.35
CA PHE A 282 10.64 -28.18 21.20
C PHE A 282 10.61 -29.70 20.98
N ALA A 283 11.41 -30.23 20.07
CA ALA A 283 11.52 -31.68 19.83
C ALA A 283 11.86 -32.43 21.11
N LYS A 284 12.87 -31.95 21.85
CA LYS A 284 13.23 -32.50 23.16
C LYS A 284 12.08 -32.45 24.16
N SER A 285 11.31 -31.38 24.20
CA SER A 285 10.14 -31.23 25.06
C SER A 285 9.03 -32.28 24.79
N GLN A 286 8.94 -32.73 23.53
CA GLN A 286 8.02 -33.75 23.06
C GLN A 286 8.58 -35.17 23.10
N ASN A 287 9.79 -35.36 23.61
CA ASN A 287 10.54 -36.62 23.57
C ASN A 287 10.67 -37.19 22.13
N LYS A 288 10.89 -36.34 21.16
CA LYS A 288 11.05 -36.63 19.74
C LYS A 288 12.43 -36.22 19.23
N GLN A 289 12.79 -36.70 18.04
CA GLN A 289 14.02 -36.29 17.38
C GLN A 289 13.82 -34.91 16.73
N GLU A 290 14.81 -34.04 16.82
CA GLU A 290 14.79 -32.73 16.16
C GLU A 290 14.46 -32.84 14.67
N LYS A 291 14.98 -33.87 13.99
CA LYS A 291 14.74 -34.15 12.59
C LYS A 291 13.25 -34.25 12.22
N GLU A 292 12.39 -34.68 13.15
CA GLU A 292 10.95 -34.81 12.89
C GLU A 292 10.29 -33.44 12.62
N PHE A 293 10.86 -32.37 13.18
CA PHE A 293 10.36 -31.01 13.00
C PHE A 293 11.21 -30.20 12.02
N SER A 294 12.55 -30.32 12.07
CA SER A 294 13.44 -29.58 11.15
C SER A 294 13.27 -29.99 9.67
N SER A 295 12.82 -31.23 9.43
CA SER A 295 12.48 -31.67 8.07
C SER A 295 11.11 -31.15 7.58
N PHE A 296 10.27 -30.65 8.48
CA PHE A 296 8.97 -30.12 8.13
C PHE A 296 9.03 -28.67 7.63
N TYR A 297 10.04 -27.91 8.06
CA TYR A 297 10.13 -26.49 7.77
C TYR A 297 11.26 -26.13 6.82
N ASP A 298 11.04 -25.07 6.04
CA ASP A 298 12.08 -24.19 5.49
C ASP A 298 12.36 -23.13 6.58
N PHE A 299 13.47 -23.28 7.28
CA PHE A 299 13.73 -22.58 8.54
C PHE A 299 14.66 -21.39 8.33
N ARG A 300 14.25 -20.20 8.80
CA ARG A 300 15.09 -19.03 8.95
C ARG A 300 15.22 -18.57 10.38
N VAL A 301 16.37 -17.97 10.71
CA VAL A 301 16.69 -17.55 12.07
C VAL A 301 16.19 -16.14 12.32
N THR A 302 15.45 -15.94 13.42
CA THR A 302 15.10 -14.61 13.91
C THR A 302 16.35 -13.78 14.16
N GLN A 303 16.43 -12.63 13.50
CA GLN A 303 17.55 -11.68 13.61
C GLN A 303 17.06 -10.35 14.16
N TRP A 304 17.48 -10.00 15.37
CA TRP A 304 17.22 -8.68 15.91
C TRP A 304 18.18 -7.62 15.34
N PRO A 305 17.72 -6.39 15.08
CA PRO A 305 18.55 -5.34 14.48
C PRO A 305 19.69 -4.87 15.39
N THR A 306 19.61 -5.19 16.69
CA THR A 306 20.61 -4.83 17.71
C THR A 306 21.61 -5.94 18.00
N GLU A 307 21.54 -7.08 17.35
CA GLU A 307 22.51 -8.15 17.50
C GLU A 307 23.82 -7.81 16.75
N ASP A 308 24.94 -7.94 17.46
CA ASP A 308 26.28 -7.67 16.89
C ASP A 308 26.69 -8.70 15.83
N VAL A 309 26.14 -9.91 15.90
CA VAL A 309 26.48 -11.04 15.02
C VAL A 309 25.27 -11.33 14.13
N LEU A 310 25.53 -11.33 12.81
CA LEU A 310 24.53 -11.74 11.82
C LEU A 310 24.48 -13.28 11.78
N HIS A 311 23.28 -13.83 11.84
CA HIS A 311 23.06 -15.27 11.66
C HIS A 311 23.22 -15.66 10.19
N GLU A 312 23.80 -16.81 9.89
CA GLU A 312 24.02 -17.29 8.53
C GLU A 312 22.71 -17.38 7.74
N ASN A 313 21.63 -17.79 8.32
CA ASN A 313 20.31 -17.88 7.69
C ASN A 313 19.32 -16.91 8.36
N GLY A 314 19.78 -15.70 8.67
CA GLY A 314 19.01 -14.70 9.39
C GLY A 314 17.92 -14.05 8.52
N ALA A 315 16.83 -13.67 9.18
CA ALA A 315 15.77 -12.87 8.58
C ALA A 315 15.51 -11.62 9.45
N PRO A 316 16.27 -10.53 9.23
CA PRO A 316 16.05 -9.29 9.97
C PRO A 316 14.69 -8.70 9.62
N TRP A 317 13.94 -8.26 10.65
CA TRP A 317 12.70 -7.54 10.42
C TRP A 317 12.94 -6.06 10.11
N ILE A 318 14.09 -5.50 10.48
CA ILE A 318 14.58 -4.18 10.06
C ILE A 318 16.11 -4.18 10.03
N ASP A 319 16.71 -3.45 9.10
CA ASP A 319 18.15 -3.16 9.08
C ASP A 319 18.40 -1.67 9.23
N PHE A 320 19.18 -1.27 10.24
CA PHE A 320 19.53 0.11 10.51
C PHE A 320 20.69 0.65 9.68
N VAL A 321 21.28 -0.18 8.84
CA VAL A 321 22.43 0.19 7.98
C VAL A 321 21.93 0.66 6.61
N TYR A 322 22.69 1.48 5.95
CA TYR A 322 22.51 1.84 4.55
C TYR A 322 23.86 1.80 3.82
N PRO A 323 23.97 1.16 2.64
CA PRO A 323 22.96 0.30 1.99
C PRO A 323 22.57 -0.91 2.86
N GLN A 324 21.40 -1.50 2.58
CA GLN A 324 20.89 -2.67 3.29
C GLN A 324 21.81 -3.87 3.11
N ARG A 325 21.92 -4.68 4.16
CA ARG A 325 22.74 -5.89 4.15
C ARG A 325 21.90 -7.10 3.75
N SER A 326 22.49 -7.96 2.96
CA SER A 326 21.92 -9.27 2.67
C SER A 326 22.28 -10.29 3.75
N GLN A 327 21.35 -11.14 4.10
CA GLN A 327 21.57 -12.34 4.92
C GLN A 327 21.00 -13.54 4.17
N ASP A 328 21.88 -14.25 3.46
CA ASP A 328 21.51 -15.42 2.66
C ASP A 328 20.30 -15.15 1.73
N GLY A 329 20.42 -14.09 0.95
CA GLY A 329 19.39 -13.65 0.01
C GLY A 329 18.18 -12.94 0.62
N TRP A 330 18.16 -12.70 1.94
CA TRP A 330 17.14 -11.89 2.60
C TRP A 330 17.65 -10.47 2.81
N ILE A 331 16.94 -9.49 2.26
CA ILE A 331 17.23 -8.07 2.41
C ILE A 331 15.99 -7.33 2.93
N ASN A 332 16.19 -6.49 3.96
CA ASN A 332 15.08 -5.73 4.53
C ASN A 332 15.10 -4.27 4.03
N LEU A 333 13.93 -3.77 3.64
CA LEU A 333 13.69 -2.38 3.29
C LEU A 333 12.59 -1.80 4.19
N ALA A 334 12.83 -0.59 4.70
CA ALA A 334 11.89 0.08 5.59
C ALA A 334 11.71 1.55 5.22
N THR A 335 10.51 2.08 5.34
CA THR A 335 10.21 3.49 5.00
C THR A 335 10.94 4.47 5.91
N ALA A 336 11.15 4.08 7.17
CA ALA A 336 11.93 4.81 8.15
C ALA A 336 12.82 3.86 8.96
N GLN A 337 13.93 4.35 9.48
CA GLN A 337 14.89 3.55 10.24
C GLN A 337 15.30 4.32 11.51
N HIS A 338 15.26 3.61 12.63
CA HIS A 338 15.77 4.12 13.88
C HIS A 338 17.21 3.61 14.09
N VAL A 339 18.11 4.48 14.43
CA VAL A 339 19.51 4.11 14.70
C VAL A 339 19.76 3.89 16.19
N THR A 340 18.74 4.08 17.02
CA THR A 340 18.76 3.85 18.46
C THR A 340 17.55 3.02 18.88
N VAL A 341 17.65 2.33 20.02
CA VAL A 341 16.56 1.54 20.58
C VAL A 341 15.38 2.42 21.08
N ASN A 342 15.67 3.66 21.46
CA ASN A 342 14.64 4.63 21.82
C ASN A 342 14.07 5.30 20.57
N MET A 343 12.98 4.77 20.06
CA MET A 343 12.36 5.19 18.80
C MET A 343 11.62 6.53 18.88
N THR A 344 11.38 7.06 20.06
CA THR A 344 10.95 8.47 20.24
C THR A 344 12.08 9.47 20.13
N ASP A 345 13.33 9.03 20.15
CA ASP A 345 14.48 9.91 19.91
C ASP A 345 14.81 9.94 18.42
N ILE A 346 14.32 10.95 17.72
CA ILE A 346 14.56 11.14 16.29
C ILE A 346 15.99 11.57 15.95
N ARG A 347 16.83 11.87 16.96
CA ARG A 347 18.21 12.28 16.71
C ARG A 347 19.01 11.12 16.13
N GLY A 348 19.51 11.33 14.91
CA GLY A 348 20.22 10.31 14.15
C GLY A 348 19.34 9.26 13.47
N SER A 349 18.00 9.28 13.67
CA SER A 349 17.07 8.44 12.95
C SER A 349 16.89 8.91 11.51
N ARG A 350 16.54 7.97 10.64
CA ARG A 350 16.25 8.21 9.23
C ARG A 350 14.75 8.15 9.04
N GLY A 351 14.12 9.32 8.91
CA GLY A 351 12.71 9.42 8.55
C GLY A 351 12.47 9.08 7.09
N ARG A 352 11.24 9.12 6.65
CA ARG A 352 10.83 8.92 5.25
C ARG A 352 11.50 9.89 4.28
N GLY A 353 11.81 11.13 4.75
CA GLY A 353 12.51 12.15 3.97
C GLY A 353 14.04 11.99 3.95
N TRP A 354 14.60 10.96 4.57
CA TRP A 354 16.05 10.80 4.57
C TRP A 354 16.57 10.39 3.17
N TYR A 355 17.75 10.94 2.80
CA TYR A 355 18.44 10.52 1.59
C TYR A 355 19.97 10.55 1.78
N PRO A 356 20.72 9.64 1.11
CA PRO A 356 22.17 9.60 1.19
C PRO A 356 22.78 10.81 0.47
N THR A 357 23.81 11.42 1.06
CA THR A 357 24.49 12.58 0.47
C THR A 357 25.93 12.29 0.09
N LYS A 358 26.64 11.52 0.90
CA LYS A 358 28.04 11.15 0.64
C LYS A 358 28.45 9.93 1.45
N GLN A 359 29.46 9.23 0.97
CA GLN A 359 30.14 8.17 1.70
C GLN A 359 31.38 8.72 2.42
N ARG A 360 31.61 8.32 3.67
CA ARG A 360 32.80 8.67 4.43
C ARG A 360 34.00 7.92 3.88
N PRO A 361 35.10 8.61 3.46
CA PRO A 361 36.23 7.99 2.77
C PRO A 361 36.92 6.87 3.55
N ASN A 362 36.94 6.97 4.88
CA ASN A 362 37.72 6.05 5.73
C ASN A 362 36.90 4.86 6.26
N SER A 363 35.59 4.99 6.43
CA SER A 363 34.73 3.94 6.98
C SER A 363 33.81 3.29 5.95
N GLY A 364 33.64 3.91 4.79
CA GLY A 364 32.64 3.48 3.83
C GLY A 364 31.19 3.78 4.25
N GLU A 365 30.99 4.35 5.43
CA GLU A 365 29.66 4.68 5.97
C GLU A 365 28.99 5.79 5.16
N TRP A 366 27.72 5.61 4.83
CA TRP A 366 26.93 6.66 4.19
C TRP A 366 26.40 7.67 5.19
N VAL A 367 26.56 8.94 4.85
CA VAL A 367 25.97 10.07 5.55
C VAL A 367 24.84 10.61 4.71
N GLY A 368 23.70 10.85 5.33
CA GLY A 368 22.52 11.44 4.71
C GLY A 368 21.91 12.53 5.61
N LYS A 369 20.80 13.05 5.19
CA LYS A 369 19.99 13.99 5.96
C LYS A 369 18.50 13.76 5.71
N ASN A 370 17.68 14.11 6.70
CA ASN A 370 16.24 14.15 6.55
C ASN A 370 15.83 15.44 5.84
N ASP A 371 14.97 15.32 4.84
CA ASP A 371 14.25 16.42 4.21
C ASP A 371 12.84 16.44 4.78
N HIS A 372 12.64 17.23 5.82
CA HIS A 372 11.39 17.31 6.57
C HIS A 372 10.24 17.92 5.75
N ASP A 373 10.52 18.68 4.70
CA ASP A 373 9.51 19.27 3.82
C ASP A 373 9.01 18.26 2.78
N ASN A 374 9.87 17.32 2.37
CA ASN A 374 9.59 16.33 1.33
C ASN A 374 9.45 14.89 1.86
N TRP A 375 9.21 14.68 3.15
CA TRP A 375 9.14 13.36 3.74
C TRP A 375 8.05 12.44 3.13
N ARG A 376 6.97 13.04 2.58
CA ARG A 376 5.89 12.30 1.89
C ARG A 376 6.32 11.67 0.57
N LYS A 377 7.49 12.05 0.05
CA LYS A 377 8.07 11.42 -1.15
C LYS A 377 8.77 10.09 -0.85
N ASP A 378 8.86 9.69 0.41
CA ASP A 378 9.46 8.43 0.87
C ASP A 378 10.89 8.22 0.33
N LEU A 379 11.72 9.28 0.38
CA LEU A 379 13.08 9.30 -0.18
C LEU A 379 13.98 8.21 0.42
N ASN A 380 13.80 7.90 1.72
CA ASN A 380 14.55 6.83 2.39
C ASN A 380 14.19 5.46 1.83
N PHE A 381 12.91 5.22 1.60
CA PHE A 381 12.44 3.96 1.06
C PHE A 381 12.90 3.77 -0.39
N GLN A 382 12.85 4.83 -1.22
CA GLN A 382 13.38 4.78 -2.57
C GLN A 382 14.88 4.52 -2.59
N ALA A 383 15.66 5.20 -1.74
CA ALA A 383 17.09 4.97 -1.66
C ALA A 383 17.44 3.51 -1.30
N GLN A 384 16.64 2.87 -0.45
CA GLN A 384 16.80 1.45 -0.13
C GLN A 384 16.38 0.55 -1.30
N TRP A 385 15.27 0.84 -1.98
CA TRP A 385 14.90 0.14 -3.21
C TRP A 385 15.97 0.25 -4.29
N ASP A 386 16.61 1.42 -4.43
CA ASP A 386 17.69 1.62 -5.40
C ASP A 386 18.88 0.67 -5.14
N THR A 387 19.09 0.21 -3.91
CA THR A 387 20.12 -0.79 -3.63
C THR A 387 19.81 -2.15 -4.27
N VAL A 388 18.53 -2.49 -4.38
CA VAL A 388 18.04 -3.72 -5.02
C VAL A 388 17.93 -3.55 -6.54
N LEU A 389 17.31 -2.47 -6.99
CA LEU A 389 17.09 -2.19 -8.42
C LEU A 389 18.39 -2.03 -9.22
N ASN A 390 19.47 -1.59 -8.58
CA ASN A 390 20.78 -1.45 -9.20
C ASN A 390 21.64 -2.73 -9.16
N MET A 391 21.13 -3.84 -8.60
CA MET A 391 21.81 -5.13 -8.61
C MET A 391 21.80 -5.74 -10.02
N THR A 392 22.89 -6.44 -10.39
CA THR A 392 22.82 -7.32 -11.55
C THR A 392 21.87 -8.49 -11.28
N HIS A 393 21.48 -9.20 -12.34
CA HIS A 393 20.59 -10.37 -12.20
C HIS A 393 21.19 -11.42 -11.24
N GLU A 394 22.50 -11.68 -11.34
CA GLU A 394 23.21 -12.61 -10.46
C GLU A 394 23.27 -12.12 -9.01
N GLN A 395 23.53 -10.82 -8.80
CA GLN A 395 23.53 -10.22 -7.47
C GLN A 395 22.12 -10.28 -6.86
N ARG A 396 21.08 -9.94 -7.66
CA ARG A 396 19.69 -9.98 -7.21
C ARG A 396 19.28 -11.39 -6.75
N ALA A 397 19.69 -12.42 -7.48
CA ALA A 397 19.41 -13.81 -7.14
C ALA A 397 20.17 -14.29 -5.88
N ALA A 398 21.40 -13.83 -5.67
CA ALA A 398 22.22 -14.23 -4.55
C ALA A 398 21.93 -13.42 -3.28
N ASP A 399 21.79 -12.09 -3.41
CA ASP A 399 21.83 -11.16 -2.29
C ASP A 399 20.46 -10.60 -1.91
N ALA A 400 19.44 -10.70 -2.79
CA ALA A 400 18.13 -10.12 -2.56
C ALA A 400 16.98 -10.99 -3.13
N ARG A 401 17.10 -12.32 -3.03
CA ARG A 401 16.03 -13.24 -3.44
C ARG A 401 14.73 -12.95 -2.73
N PHE A 402 14.78 -12.56 -1.45
CA PHE A 402 13.66 -12.14 -0.64
C PHE A 402 13.83 -10.68 -0.25
N VAL A 403 13.06 -9.80 -0.87
CA VAL A 403 12.93 -8.39 -0.46
C VAL A 403 11.83 -8.31 0.58
N PHE A 404 12.19 -7.96 1.80
CA PHE A 404 11.27 -7.93 2.93
C PHE A 404 11.00 -6.50 3.37
N LEU A 405 9.73 -6.08 3.24
CA LEU A 405 9.28 -4.72 3.51
C LEU A 405 8.76 -4.59 4.93
N THR A 406 9.26 -3.63 5.70
CA THR A 406 8.81 -3.34 7.06
C THR A 406 8.22 -1.93 7.12
N GLY A 407 6.91 -1.82 7.35
CA GLY A 407 5.87 -2.84 7.55
C GLY A 407 4.56 -2.34 6.98
N TRP A 408 3.50 -3.14 7.10
CA TRP A 408 2.21 -2.74 6.56
C TRP A 408 1.47 -1.77 7.50
N ASN A 409 1.13 -2.23 8.73
CA ASN A 409 0.09 -1.62 9.57
C ASN A 409 0.41 -1.69 11.09
N GLU A 410 1.61 -1.29 11.51
CA GLU A 410 1.99 -1.32 12.93
C GLU A 410 1.24 -0.28 13.77
N TRP A 411 0.99 0.88 13.26
CA TRP A 411 0.24 2.08 13.72
C TRP A 411 0.33 2.48 15.18
N VAL A 412 0.59 1.57 16.12
CA VAL A 412 0.56 1.85 17.57
C VAL A 412 1.77 1.28 18.29
N ALA A 413 2.18 2.00 19.34
CA ALA A 413 3.07 1.48 20.35
C ALA A 413 2.61 1.89 21.75
N GLU A 414 2.96 1.09 22.75
CA GLU A 414 2.69 1.39 24.15
C GLU A 414 3.59 2.53 24.63
N LYS A 415 3.01 3.54 25.29
CA LYS A 415 3.75 4.56 25.99
C LYS A 415 4.29 4.02 27.29
N LEU A 416 5.60 4.02 27.44
CA LEU A 416 6.34 3.51 28.58
C LEU A 416 6.99 4.66 29.36
N ARG A 417 7.37 4.38 30.61
CA ARG A 417 8.07 5.31 31.49
C ARG A 417 9.54 4.92 31.61
N ALA A 418 10.42 5.86 31.33
CA ALA A 418 11.86 5.74 31.55
C ALA A 418 12.28 6.63 32.74
N GLY A 419 12.54 6.01 33.89
CA GLY A 419 12.90 6.77 35.10
C GLY A 419 11.72 7.55 35.70
N ASP A 420 12.02 8.70 36.33
CA ASP A 420 11.02 9.45 37.10
C ASP A 420 10.26 10.51 36.27
N LYS A 421 10.76 10.92 35.13
CA LYS A 421 10.19 12.02 34.33
C LYS A 421 10.21 11.84 32.83
N ASP A 422 10.81 10.78 32.32
CA ASP A 422 10.93 10.56 30.89
C ASP A 422 9.94 9.49 30.43
N TYR A 423 9.31 9.72 29.30
CA TYR A 423 8.37 8.80 28.65
C TYR A 423 8.83 8.53 27.22
N PHE A 424 8.55 7.35 26.72
CA PHE A 424 8.87 6.95 25.34
C PHE A 424 7.88 5.91 24.85
N THR A 425 7.85 5.72 23.53
CA THR A 425 7.24 4.52 22.93
C THR A 425 8.33 3.54 22.53
N CYS A 426 8.00 2.26 22.45
CA CYS A 426 8.89 1.25 21.86
C CYS A 426 8.96 1.40 20.32
N ASP A 427 8.21 2.30 19.73
CA ASP A 427 8.23 2.63 18.32
C ASP A 427 8.14 4.15 18.07
N THR A 428 7.84 4.57 16.83
CA THR A 428 7.76 5.97 16.41
C THR A 428 6.64 6.74 17.12
N TYR A 429 6.58 8.03 16.88
CA TYR A 429 5.53 8.91 17.42
C TYR A 429 4.96 9.89 16.39
N CYS A 430 5.36 9.80 15.13
CA CYS A 430 4.79 10.65 14.09
C CYS A 430 4.88 10.00 12.69
N PRO A 431 4.06 10.43 11.73
CA PRO A 431 4.03 9.87 10.37
C PRO A 431 5.35 9.96 9.61
N GLU A 432 6.15 11.01 9.80
CA GLU A 432 7.45 11.15 9.13
C GLU A 432 8.43 10.02 9.48
N TYR A 433 8.30 9.44 10.67
CA TYR A 433 9.16 8.35 11.13
C TYR A 433 8.43 7.00 11.19
N SER A 434 7.19 6.94 10.72
CA SER A 434 6.40 5.71 10.61
C SER A 434 6.99 4.75 9.57
N ARG A 435 6.90 3.46 9.87
CA ARG A 435 7.26 2.38 8.94
C ARG A 435 6.06 1.84 8.18
N ASP A 436 4.84 2.37 8.41
CA ASP A 436 3.63 1.86 7.79
C ASP A 436 3.51 2.26 6.32
N ILE A 437 3.27 1.26 5.47
CA ILE A 437 3.02 1.42 4.03
C ILE A 437 1.53 1.61 3.76
N GLU A 438 0.68 1.12 4.66
CA GLU A 438 -0.77 1.28 4.59
C GLU A 438 -1.16 2.75 4.46
N PRO A 439 -2.11 3.11 3.59
CA PRO A 439 -2.56 4.49 3.41
C PRO A 439 -3.09 5.13 4.69
N SER A 440 -2.89 6.44 4.81
CA SER A 440 -3.26 7.20 5.99
C SER A 440 -3.88 8.56 5.68
N ARG A 441 -4.84 8.96 6.52
CA ARG A 441 -5.45 10.29 6.49
C ARG A 441 -4.61 11.35 7.21
N SER A 442 -3.53 10.94 7.90
CA SER A 442 -2.71 11.83 8.72
C SER A 442 -1.72 12.65 7.89
N ASN A 443 -1.67 13.96 8.16
CA ASN A 443 -0.64 14.88 7.66
C ASN A 443 -0.38 14.81 6.13
N GLY A 444 -1.40 14.43 5.35
CA GLY A 444 -1.28 14.28 3.89
C GLY A 444 -0.39 13.11 3.46
N MET A 445 -0.28 12.08 4.28
CA MET A 445 0.41 10.82 3.93
C MET A 445 -0.22 10.15 2.72
N LYS A 446 -1.56 10.15 2.66
CA LYS A 446 -2.33 9.48 1.60
C LYS A 446 -1.83 8.04 1.38
N ASP A 447 -1.78 7.60 0.14
CA ASP A 447 -1.34 6.29 -0.32
C ASP A 447 0.04 6.31 -1.03
N TYR A 448 0.77 7.40 -0.90
CA TYR A 448 2.03 7.61 -1.63
C TYR A 448 3.06 6.50 -1.43
N CYS A 449 3.17 5.96 -0.22
CA CYS A 449 4.11 4.88 0.06
C CYS A 449 3.64 3.55 -0.54
N TYR A 450 2.34 3.27 -0.50
CA TYR A 450 1.75 2.11 -1.17
C TYR A 450 1.95 2.20 -2.68
N PHE A 451 1.70 3.36 -3.29
CA PHE A 451 1.95 3.62 -4.71
C PHE A 451 3.41 3.36 -5.09
N MET A 452 4.35 3.90 -4.31
CA MET A 452 5.79 3.67 -4.52
C MET A 452 6.15 2.18 -4.38
N THR A 453 5.52 1.47 -3.46
CA THR A 453 5.73 0.03 -3.25
C THR A 453 5.38 -0.74 -4.52
N ILE A 454 4.22 -0.49 -5.13
CA ILE A 454 3.80 -1.13 -6.39
C ILE A 454 4.79 -0.79 -7.51
N MET A 455 5.11 0.49 -7.69
CA MET A 455 6.04 0.95 -8.72
C MET A 455 7.38 0.21 -8.64
N ASN A 456 7.93 0.06 -7.43
CA ASN A 456 9.21 -0.60 -7.24
C ASN A 456 9.12 -2.13 -7.39
N ILE A 457 8.01 -2.77 -6.97
CA ILE A 457 7.75 -4.20 -7.21
C ILE A 457 7.66 -4.47 -8.72
N HIS A 458 6.96 -3.62 -9.47
CA HIS A 458 6.89 -3.72 -10.93
C HIS A 458 8.29 -3.63 -11.55
N ASN A 459 9.09 -2.65 -11.15
CA ASN A 459 10.44 -2.45 -11.67
C ASN A 459 11.44 -3.56 -11.30
N ASP A 460 11.24 -4.24 -10.16
CA ASP A 460 12.14 -5.31 -9.69
C ASP A 460 11.76 -6.69 -10.22
N ASN A 461 10.47 -7.05 -10.12
CA ASN A 461 10.01 -8.42 -10.31
C ASN A 461 9.46 -8.71 -11.71
N PHE A 462 9.07 -7.68 -12.47
CA PHE A 462 8.35 -7.87 -13.72
C PHE A 462 9.11 -7.31 -14.92
N ALA A 463 8.89 -7.90 -16.08
CA ALA A 463 9.34 -7.33 -17.34
C ALA A 463 8.48 -6.12 -17.72
N PRO A 464 9.06 -5.09 -18.36
CA PRO A 464 8.27 -4.00 -18.94
C PRO A 464 7.21 -4.55 -19.88
N ALA A 465 6.03 -3.93 -19.88
CA ALA A 465 4.94 -4.35 -20.75
C ALA A 465 5.35 -4.28 -22.22
N VAL A 466 4.84 -5.24 -22.98
CA VAL A 466 4.90 -5.26 -24.43
C VAL A 466 3.57 -4.70 -24.94
N HIS A 467 3.59 -3.96 -26.04
CA HIS A 467 2.35 -3.51 -26.66
C HIS A 467 1.66 -4.65 -27.39
N TYR A 468 0.51 -5.06 -26.87
CA TYR A 468 -0.26 -6.17 -27.43
C TYR A 468 -1.31 -5.70 -28.44
N GLU A 469 -1.61 -6.58 -29.41
CA GLU A 469 -2.74 -6.39 -30.29
C GLU A 469 -4.06 -6.68 -29.58
N TYR A 470 -5.01 -5.78 -29.77
CA TYR A 470 -6.40 -5.97 -29.35
C TYR A 470 -7.27 -6.06 -30.62
N PRO A 471 -7.58 -7.27 -31.12
CA PRO A 471 -8.33 -7.46 -32.35
C PRO A 471 -9.67 -6.77 -32.33
N ALA A 472 -10.06 -6.18 -33.45
CA ALA A 472 -11.37 -5.55 -33.57
C ALA A 472 -12.51 -6.59 -33.42
N ALA A 473 -13.47 -6.30 -32.56
CA ALA A 473 -14.66 -7.10 -32.34
C ALA A 473 -15.84 -6.18 -31.97
N THR A 474 -16.96 -6.36 -32.67
CA THR A 474 -18.17 -5.55 -32.46
C THR A 474 -19.24 -6.38 -31.76
N PRO A 475 -19.51 -6.17 -30.46
CA PRO A 475 -20.57 -6.85 -29.76
C PRO A 475 -21.95 -6.27 -30.13
N ASP A 476 -22.98 -7.12 -30.05
CA ASP A 476 -24.36 -6.67 -30.09
C ASP A 476 -24.75 -6.13 -28.71
N ILE A 477 -24.76 -4.80 -28.57
CA ILE A 477 -25.04 -4.12 -27.30
C ILE A 477 -26.50 -4.24 -26.82
N THR A 478 -27.40 -4.80 -27.65
CA THR A 478 -28.82 -4.94 -27.30
C THR A 478 -29.11 -6.24 -26.51
N LYS A 479 -28.09 -7.07 -26.30
CA LYS A 479 -28.17 -8.33 -25.53
C LYS A 479 -26.84 -8.64 -24.86
N ASP A 480 -26.86 -9.36 -23.77
CA ASP A 480 -25.66 -9.90 -23.13
C ASP A 480 -25.24 -11.23 -23.79
N ASP A 481 -24.59 -11.12 -24.96
CA ASP A 481 -24.01 -12.25 -25.68
C ASP A 481 -22.56 -12.47 -25.27
N THR A 482 -22.33 -13.38 -24.33
CA THR A 482 -21.00 -13.63 -23.77
C THR A 482 -20.00 -14.22 -24.77
N GLY A 483 -20.45 -14.73 -25.93
CA GLY A 483 -19.58 -15.38 -26.91
C GLY A 483 -18.53 -14.45 -27.51
N VAL A 484 -18.90 -13.22 -27.88
CA VAL A 484 -17.95 -12.23 -28.42
C VAL A 484 -17.04 -11.71 -27.31
N TRP A 485 -17.56 -11.49 -26.11
CA TRP A 485 -16.78 -11.00 -24.97
C TRP A 485 -15.69 -11.99 -24.54
N ALA A 486 -15.95 -13.29 -24.63
CA ALA A 486 -14.98 -14.33 -24.34
C ALA A 486 -13.77 -14.34 -25.32
N THR A 487 -13.82 -13.59 -26.42
CA THR A 487 -12.68 -13.45 -27.34
C THR A 487 -11.67 -12.40 -26.85
N SER A 488 -12.05 -11.53 -25.90
CA SER A 488 -11.16 -10.52 -25.36
C SER A 488 -10.15 -11.12 -24.39
N LYS A 489 -8.89 -10.72 -24.55
CA LYS A 489 -7.85 -10.93 -23.52
C LYS A 489 -7.91 -9.87 -22.43
N ALA A 490 -8.45 -8.68 -22.75
CA ALA A 490 -8.57 -7.57 -21.80
C ALA A 490 -9.79 -7.78 -20.90
N THR A 491 -9.67 -8.72 -19.99
CA THR A 491 -10.64 -8.97 -18.93
C THR A 491 -9.97 -8.77 -17.58
N TYR A 492 -10.43 -7.75 -16.90
CA TYR A 492 -9.96 -7.33 -15.59
C TYR A 492 -10.93 -7.85 -14.54
N ARG A 493 -10.40 -8.45 -13.49
CA ARG A 493 -11.18 -8.83 -12.31
C ARG A 493 -11.00 -7.83 -11.19
N ASP A 494 -12.04 -7.70 -10.43
CA ASP A 494 -12.03 -7.07 -9.11
C ASP A 494 -12.30 -8.10 -8.02
N PHE A 495 -11.97 -7.75 -6.78
CA PHE A 495 -12.32 -8.56 -5.63
C PHE A 495 -13.82 -8.46 -5.38
N THR A 496 -14.44 -9.52 -4.87
CA THR A 496 -15.86 -9.49 -4.55
C THR A 496 -16.09 -9.73 -3.05
N GLY A 497 -17.08 -9.02 -2.50
CA GLY A 497 -17.46 -9.07 -1.09
C GLY A 497 -16.65 -8.13 -0.19
N GLU A 498 -15.74 -7.31 -0.74
CA GLU A 498 -14.93 -6.34 0.01
C GLU A 498 -15.68 -5.01 0.24
N CYS A 499 -16.70 -4.69 -0.59
CA CYS A 499 -17.56 -3.50 -0.45
C CYS A 499 -18.83 -3.76 0.40
N GLY A 500 -18.91 -4.88 1.10
CA GLY A 500 -20.03 -5.20 1.98
C GLY A 500 -20.19 -4.23 3.16
N ASP A 501 -21.30 -4.33 3.88
CA ASP A 501 -21.58 -3.48 5.03
C ASP A 501 -20.52 -3.59 6.13
N ARG A 502 -20.00 -2.47 6.58
CA ARG A 502 -19.13 -2.38 7.75
C ARG A 502 -19.92 -1.94 8.98
N ASN A 503 -19.74 -2.65 10.08
CA ASN A 503 -20.25 -2.25 11.40
C ASN A 503 -19.32 -2.86 12.46
N TYR A 504 -18.21 -2.18 12.76
CA TYR A 504 -17.22 -2.70 13.67
C TYR A 504 -16.71 -1.64 14.65
N LYS A 505 -16.43 -2.06 15.89
CA LYS A 505 -15.89 -1.20 16.94
C LYS A 505 -14.46 -0.80 16.62
N ALA A 506 -14.12 0.47 16.88
CA ALA A 506 -12.74 0.92 16.86
C ALA A 506 -11.85 0.12 17.83
N MET A 507 -10.54 0.21 17.66
CA MET A 507 -9.56 -0.43 18.54
C MET A 507 -9.76 -0.06 20.02
N GLY A 508 -10.21 1.14 20.30
CA GLY A 508 -10.46 1.65 21.66
C GLY A 508 -11.61 2.64 21.71
N GLY A 509 -12.05 2.98 22.93
CA GLY A 509 -13.19 3.88 23.12
C GLY A 509 -14.54 3.28 22.70
N ASP A 510 -15.52 4.15 22.42
CA ASP A 510 -16.89 3.77 22.06
C ASP A 510 -17.23 4.02 20.58
N THR A 511 -16.24 4.44 19.78
CA THR A 511 -16.42 4.67 18.33
C THR A 511 -16.77 3.37 17.63
N VAL A 512 -17.78 3.40 16.76
CA VAL A 512 -18.14 2.32 15.85
C VAL A 512 -18.02 2.86 14.43
N TYR A 513 -17.24 2.17 13.61
CA TYR A 513 -17.14 2.45 12.19
C TYR A 513 -18.26 1.74 11.45
N THR A 514 -19.02 2.49 10.67
CA THR A 514 -20.10 1.96 9.82
C THR A 514 -19.91 2.44 8.40
N ASP A 515 -20.11 1.54 7.46
CA ASP A 515 -20.26 1.84 6.05
C ASP A 515 -21.39 0.97 5.48
N THR A 516 -22.27 1.58 4.71
CA THR A 516 -23.38 0.92 4.01
C THR A 516 -23.49 1.47 2.58
N THR A 517 -22.36 1.92 2.04
CA THR A 517 -22.32 2.54 0.72
C THR A 517 -22.11 1.53 -0.40
N GLY A 518 -21.67 0.31 -0.09
CA GLY A 518 -21.57 -0.79 -1.06
C GLY A 518 -22.95 -1.11 -1.64
N ARG A 519 -23.04 -1.13 -2.97
CA ARG A 519 -24.33 -1.34 -3.68
C ARG A 519 -24.21 -2.32 -4.83
N ASN A 520 -23.29 -2.07 -5.75
CA ASN A 520 -23.00 -2.93 -6.89
C ASN A 520 -21.55 -3.43 -6.74
N ASP A 521 -21.38 -4.65 -6.25
CA ASP A 521 -20.10 -5.32 -6.03
C ASP A 521 -19.55 -5.75 -7.39
N ILE A 522 -18.53 -5.02 -7.89
CA ILE A 522 -17.98 -5.19 -9.24
C ILE A 522 -17.12 -6.46 -9.26
N ASP A 523 -17.32 -7.31 -10.25
CA ASP A 523 -16.59 -8.59 -10.41
C ASP A 523 -15.61 -8.54 -11.58
N THR A 524 -16.08 -8.12 -12.78
CA THR A 524 -15.21 -8.06 -13.96
C THR A 524 -15.48 -6.85 -14.83
N VAL A 525 -14.43 -6.40 -15.51
CA VAL A 525 -14.54 -5.44 -16.62
C VAL A 525 -13.85 -6.03 -17.84
N THR A 526 -14.60 -6.31 -18.90
CA THR A 526 -14.05 -6.78 -20.18
C THR A 526 -14.12 -5.66 -21.21
N VAL A 527 -13.01 -5.42 -21.90
CA VAL A 527 -12.91 -4.35 -22.89
C VAL A 527 -12.76 -4.95 -24.28
N LEU A 528 -13.55 -4.43 -25.23
CA LEU A 528 -13.44 -4.70 -26.66
C LEU A 528 -13.34 -3.37 -27.41
N ARG A 529 -12.88 -3.43 -28.64
CA ARG A 529 -12.87 -2.29 -29.56
C ARG A 529 -13.20 -2.71 -30.99
N ASP A 530 -13.67 -1.76 -31.78
CA ASP A 530 -13.63 -1.84 -33.23
C ASP A 530 -13.02 -0.53 -33.83
N SER A 531 -13.25 -0.26 -35.10
CA SER A 531 -12.69 0.94 -35.74
C SER A 531 -13.33 2.26 -35.31
N GLN A 532 -14.45 2.21 -34.58
CA GLN A 532 -15.25 3.39 -34.22
C GLN A 532 -15.53 3.50 -32.73
N TYR A 533 -15.50 2.40 -31.98
CA TYR A 533 -15.98 2.34 -30.62
C TYR A 533 -15.03 1.59 -29.68
N LEU A 534 -15.02 2.01 -28.41
CA LEU A 534 -14.67 1.18 -27.25
C LEU A 534 -15.94 0.61 -26.65
N TYR A 535 -15.84 -0.61 -26.16
CA TYR A 535 -16.93 -1.33 -25.49
C TYR A 535 -16.44 -1.83 -24.14
N PHE A 536 -17.18 -1.55 -23.10
CA PHE A 536 -16.94 -2.06 -21.75
C PHE A 536 -18.11 -2.93 -21.33
N ARG A 537 -17.84 -4.17 -20.92
CA ARG A 537 -18.79 -5.03 -20.25
C ARG A 537 -18.38 -5.16 -18.80
N ILE A 538 -19.17 -4.59 -17.91
CA ILE A 538 -18.94 -4.58 -16.47
C ILE A 538 -19.91 -5.60 -15.86
N THR A 539 -19.41 -6.54 -15.04
CA THR A 539 -20.28 -7.46 -14.30
C THR A 539 -20.13 -7.24 -12.80
N CYS A 540 -21.22 -7.46 -12.08
CA CYS A 540 -21.26 -7.41 -10.63
C CYS A 540 -21.60 -8.77 -10.03
N ALA A 541 -21.24 -8.99 -8.77
CA ALA A 541 -21.55 -10.21 -8.03
C ALA A 541 -23.07 -10.48 -7.97
N GLU A 542 -23.89 -9.42 -7.90
CA GLU A 542 -25.35 -9.47 -7.91
C GLU A 542 -25.94 -8.60 -9.05
N ALA A 543 -27.25 -8.60 -9.20
CA ALA A 543 -27.92 -7.79 -10.22
C ALA A 543 -27.66 -6.29 -9.97
N ILE A 544 -27.23 -5.59 -11.04
CA ILE A 544 -26.97 -4.16 -10.99
C ILE A 544 -28.26 -3.41 -10.64
N THR A 545 -28.20 -2.51 -9.68
CA THR A 545 -29.33 -1.69 -9.25
C THR A 545 -29.82 -0.77 -10.36
N GLU A 546 -31.10 -0.42 -10.36
CA GLU A 546 -31.63 0.56 -11.31
C GLU A 546 -31.07 1.96 -11.01
N HIS A 547 -30.66 2.67 -12.07
CA HIS A 547 -30.28 4.08 -11.95
C HIS A 547 -31.42 4.93 -11.42
N GLN A 548 -31.16 5.77 -10.44
CA GLN A 548 -32.11 6.73 -9.89
C GLN A 548 -31.80 8.12 -10.44
N ALA A 549 -32.84 8.88 -10.78
CA ALA A 549 -32.67 10.25 -11.31
C ALA A 549 -31.88 11.12 -10.33
N GLY A 550 -30.78 11.69 -10.80
CA GLY A 550 -29.86 12.51 -10.00
C GLY A 550 -28.82 11.71 -9.20
N ASP A 551 -28.74 10.41 -9.40
CA ASP A 551 -27.67 9.59 -8.84
C ASP A 551 -26.41 9.68 -9.75
N HIS A 552 -25.49 10.55 -9.37
CA HIS A 552 -24.25 10.78 -10.07
C HIS A 552 -23.13 9.78 -9.67
N GLY A 553 -23.41 8.84 -8.78
CA GLY A 553 -22.47 7.82 -8.31
C GLY A 553 -22.75 6.41 -8.82
N TRP A 554 -23.68 6.22 -9.78
CA TRP A 554 -24.09 4.92 -10.24
C TRP A 554 -23.19 4.39 -11.36
N MET A 555 -22.44 3.34 -11.07
CA MET A 555 -21.61 2.59 -12.04
C MET A 555 -20.82 3.50 -12.98
N ASN A 556 -20.11 4.48 -12.41
CA ASN A 556 -19.33 5.44 -13.19
C ASN A 556 -18.13 4.74 -13.85
N LEU A 557 -17.89 5.05 -15.11
CA LEU A 557 -16.67 4.69 -15.81
C LEU A 557 -15.82 5.95 -16.00
N TRP A 558 -14.71 6.01 -15.31
CA TRP A 558 -13.71 7.07 -15.36
C TRP A 558 -12.64 6.71 -16.36
N LEU A 559 -12.24 7.67 -17.21
CA LEU A 559 -11.30 7.42 -18.29
C LEU A 559 -10.22 8.52 -18.33
N LYS A 560 -9.01 8.10 -18.65
CA LYS A 560 -7.87 8.98 -18.96
C LYS A 560 -7.19 8.44 -20.21
N THR A 561 -7.04 9.29 -21.25
CA THR A 561 -6.32 8.92 -22.48
C THR A 561 -4.82 9.06 -22.26
N ALA A 562 -4.02 8.45 -23.14
CA ALA A 562 -2.56 8.58 -23.11
C ALA A 562 -2.10 10.03 -23.33
N ASP A 563 -2.91 10.82 -24.06
CA ASP A 563 -2.61 12.22 -24.38
C ASP A 563 -3.27 13.21 -23.43
N ALA A 564 -3.82 12.75 -22.31
CA ALA A 564 -4.48 13.63 -21.34
C ALA A 564 -3.51 14.67 -20.79
N GLU A 565 -3.82 15.95 -21.02
CA GLU A 565 -3.03 17.09 -20.58
C GLU A 565 -3.88 18.09 -19.79
N GLY A 566 -3.24 18.86 -18.92
CA GLY A 566 -3.85 19.95 -18.19
C GLY A 566 -4.57 19.51 -16.91
N ASP A 567 -5.59 20.28 -16.51
CA ASP A 567 -6.35 20.01 -15.27
C ASP A 567 -7.29 18.83 -15.47
N LEU A 568 -7.15 17.81 -14.61
CA LEU A 568 -7.96 16.59 -14.59
C LEU A 568 -8.78 16.54 -13.31
N MET A 569 -10.01 16.05 -13.40
CA MET A 569 -10.86 15.87 -12.23
C MET A 569 -10.57 14.53 -11.53
N GLY A 570 -9.92 14.59 -10.38
CA GLY A 570 -9.54 13.37 -9.64
C GLY A 570 -8.55 12.48 -10.40
N GLY A 571 -7.80 13.02 -11.38
CA GLY A 571 -6.88 12.28 -12.23
C GLY A 571 -7.50 11.77 -13.54
N TYR A 572 -8.78 12.03 -13.79
CA TYR A 572 -9.50 11.55 -14.99
C TYR A 572 -9.89 12.69 -15.92
N GLU A 573 -9.86 12.39 -17.20
CA GLU A 573 -10.25 13.32 -18.28
C GLU A 573 -11.74 13.23 -18.61
N PHE A 574 -12.32 12.02 -18.53
CA PHE A 574 -13.72 11.76 -18.85
C PHE A 574 -14.42 10.93 -17.78
N VAL A 575 -15.73 11.12 -17.69
CA VAL A 575 -16.64 10.25 -16.96
C VAL A 575 -17.88 9.90 -17.78
N VAL A 576 -18.27 8.63 -17.72
CA VAL A 576 -19.53 8.09 -18.27
C VAL A 576 -20.37 7.58 -17.11
N ASN A 577 -21.69 7.58 -17.26
CA ASN A 577 -22.70 7.25 -16.23
C ASN A 577 -22.81 8.28 -15.10
N TYR A 578 -22.26 9.47 -15.23
CA TYR A 578 -22.51 10.59 -14.33
C TYR A 578 -23.87 11.25 -14.59
N GLU A 579 -24.27 11.33 -15.87
CA GLU A 579 -25.58 11.81 -16.32
C GLU A 579 -26.21 10.78 -17.25
N VAL A 580 -27.20 10.04 -16.74
CA VAL A 580 -27.86 8.93 -17.44
C VAL A 580 -29.31 9.29 -17.78
N SER A 581 -29.74 8.98 -18.99
CA SER A 581 -31.11 9.12 -19.46
C SER A 581 -31.52 7.93 -20.31
N GLY A 582 -32.32 7.04 -19.75
CA GLY A 582 -32.73 5.78 -20.41
C GLY A 582 -31.51 4.90 -20.68
N SER A 583 -31.30 4.53 -21.94
CA SER A 583 -30.15 3.73 -22.40
C SER A 583 -28.99 4.59 -22.92
N LYS A 584 -28.92 5.85 -22.53
CA LYS A 584 -27.86 6.79 -22.92
C LYS A 584 -27.22 7.43 -21.70
N SER A 585 -25.94 7.70 -21.80
CA SER A 585 -25.17 8.52 -20.86
C SER A 585 -24.42 9.62 -21.60
N GLN A 586 -24.32 10.80 -21.01
CA GLN A 586 -23.40 11.80 -21.51
C GLN A 586 -21.95 11.34 -21.27
N ILE A 587 -21.08 11.58 -22.23
CA ILE A 587 -19.63 11.52 -22.07
C ILE A 587 -19.18 12.89 -21.64
N LEU A 588 -18.83 13.05 -20.38
CA LEU A 588 -18.43 14.36 -19.82
C LEU A 588 -16.92 14.46 -19.78
N ARG A 589 -16.35 15.45 -20.46
CA ARG A 589 -14.96 15.85 -20.25
C ARG A 589 -14.88 16.72 -19.02
N CYS A 590 -13.99 16.37 -18.09
CA CYS A 590 -14.01 16.89 -16.73
C CYS A 590 -12.66 17.54 -16.37
N LYS A 591 -12.71 18.83 -15.96
CA LYS A 591 -11.57 19.53 -15.33
C LYS A 591 -11.79 19.71 -13.82
N SER A 592 -13.05 19.89 -13.43
CA SER A 592 -13.50 19.98 -12.04
C SER A 592 -15.00 19.71 -11.97
N LEU A 593 -15.56 19.56 -10.75
CA LEU A 593 -17.01 19.39 -10.56
C LEU A 593 -17.86 20.55 -11.14
N ASN A 594 -17.27 21.72 -11.33
CA ASN A 594 -17.94 22.88 -11.90
C ASN A 594 -17.59 23.14 -13.38
N ASP A 595 -16.70 22.33 -13.95
CA ASP A 595 -16.29 22.43 -15.36
C ASP A 595 -16.32 21.04 -15.99
N MET A 596 -17.53 20.60 -16.29
CA MET A 596 -17.84 19.39 -17.04
C MET A 596 -18.55 19.74 -18.31
N GLN A 597 -18.06 19.23 -19.45
CA GLN A 597 -18.60 19.52 -20.79
C GLN A 597 -18.96 18.21 -21.49
N SER A 598 -20.19 18.12 -21.97
CA SER A 598 -20.58 16.99 -22.81
C SER A 598 -19.85 17.04 -24.14
N VAL A 599 -19.13 15.96 -24.47
CA VAL A 599 -18.41 15.79 -25.73
C VAL A 599 -19.02 14.71 -26.61
N GLY A 600 -20.07 14.04 -26.16
CA GLY A 600 -20.77 12.99 -26.88
C GLY A 600 -21.71 12.19 -26.00
N GLU A 601 -22.29 11.15 -26.56
CA GLU A 601 -23.14 10.21 -25.85
C GLU A 601 -22.61 8.78 -25.97
N ALA A 602 -22.67 8.04 -24.87
CA ALA A 602 -22.46 6.60 -24.81
C ALA A 602 -23.79 5.85 -24.78
N ASP A 603 -23.84 4.65 -25.36
CA ASP A 603 -24.92 3.72 -25.10
C ASP A 603 -24.67 2.94 -23.80
N VAL A 604 -25.71 2.78 -23.00
CA VAL A 604 -25.64 2.04 -21.73
C VAL A 604 -26.82 1.07 -21.64
N ASN A 605 -26.55 -0.22 -21.53
CA ASN A 605 -27.58 -1.23 -21.41
C ASN A 605 -27.26 -2.16 -20.24
N VAL A 606 -28.25 -2.46 -19.42
CA VAL A 606 -28.12 -3.35 -18.24
C VAL A 606 -28.91 -4.63 -18.46
N PHE A 607 -28.28 -5.77 -18.18
CA PHE A 607 -28.80 -7.11 -18.35
C PHE A 607 -28.59 -7.93 -17.07
N GLY A 608 -29.38 -7.66 -16.05
CA GLY A 608 -29.21 -8.32 -14.74
C GLY A 608 -27.88 -7.96 -14.08
N LYS A 609 -26.93 -8.88 -14.06
CA LYS A 609 -25.59 -8.67 -13.47
C LYS A 609 -24.60 -7.97 -14.40
N ALA A 610 -24.93 -7.72 -15.65
CA ALA A 610 -24.04 -7.15 -16.64
C ALA A 610 -24.51 -5.77 -17.11
N MET A 611 -23.57 -4.85 -17.28
CA MET A 611 -23.74 -3.55 -17.95
C MET A 611 -22.83 -3.53 -19.18
N ILE A 612 -23.36 -3.08 -20.31
CA ILE A 612 -22.59 -2.85 -21.52
C ILE A 612 -22.60 -1.37 -21.85
N ILE A 613 -21.41 -0.78 -21.95
CA ILE A 613 -21.21 0.61 -22.34
C ILE A 613 -20.49 0.65 -23.69
N ARG A 614 -21.02 1.43 -24.65
CA ARG A 614 -20.39 1.68 -25.96
C ARG A 614 -20.05 3.16 -26.09
N ILE A 615 -18.78 3.47 -26.34
CA ILE A 615 -18.24 4.84 -26.38
C ILE A 615 -17.61 5.10 -27.75
N PRO A 616 -18.03 6.14 -28.48
CA PRO A 616 -17.36 6.53 -29.71
C PRO A 616 -15.90 6.95 -29.45
N LEU A 617 -14.93 6.39 -30.19
CA LEU A 617 -13.51 6.75 -30.09
C LEU A 617 -13.29 8.25 -30.30
N GLU A 618 -14.00 8.83 -31.29
CA GLU A 618 -13.89 10.27 -31.61
C GLU A 618 -14.28 11.19 -30.45
N ALA A 619 -15.23 10.76 -29.59
CA ALA A 619 -15.65 11.54 -28.43
C ALA A 619 -14.54 11.66 -27.37
N LEU A 620 -13.63 10.68 -27.35
CA LEU A 620 -12.46 10.67 -26.47
C LEU A 620 -11.20 11.24 -27.16
N GLY A 621 -11.29 11.67 -28.43
CA GLY A 621 -10.13 12.07 -29.24
C GLY A 621 -9.27 10.90 -29.71
N LEU A 622 -9.79 9.69 -29.64
CA LEU A 622 -9.11 8.44 -30.01
C LEU A 622 -9.44 8.00 -31.45
N SER A 623 -8.69 7.04 -31.96
CA SER A 623 -8.86 6.46 -33.30
C SER A 623 -8.61 4.96 -33.30
N GLU A 624 -8.87 4.30 -34.42
CA GLU A 624 -8.61 2.87 -34.61
C GLU A 624 -7.15 2.45 -34.29
N ASN A 625 -6.19 3.34 -34.55
CA ASN A 625 -4.76 3.07 -34.34
C ASN A 625 -4.22 3.69 -33.04
N HIS A 626 -5.01 4.52 -32.37
CA HIS A 626 -4.66 5.23 -31.16
C HIS A 626 -5.85 5.16 -30.19
N TYR A 627 -5.83 4.17 -29.30
CA TYR A 627 -6.96 3.82 -28.42
C TYR A 627 -6.54 3.47 -26.99
N GLN A 628 -5.36 3.89 -26.58
CA GLN A 628 -4.86 3.64 -25.23
C GLN A 628 -5.61 4.47 -24.19
N VAL A 629 -6.12 3.81 -23.17
CA VAL A 629 -6.80 4.45 -22.04
C VAL A 629 -6.42 3.79 -20.71
N GLU A 630 -6.30 4.60 -19.67
CA GLU A 630 -6.44 4.15 -18.29
C GLU A 630 -7.90 4.30 -17.89
N PHE A 631 -8.43 3.38 -17.11
CA PHE A 631 -9.82 3.45 -16.66
C PHE A 631 -10.02 2.90 -15.25
N LYS A 632 -11.10 3.34 -14.64
CA LYS A 632 -11.61 2.87 -13.36
C LYS A 632 -13.13 2.79 -13.42
N VAL A 633 -13.71 1.76 -12.80
CA VAL A 633 -15.15 1.69 -12.56
C VAL A 633 -15.40 1.97 -11.08
N THR A 634 -16.39 2.79 -10.76
CA THR A 634 -16.79 3.03 -9.36
C THR A 634 -18.31 2.96 -9.22
N ASP A 635 -18.78 2.42 -8.11
CA ASP A 635 -20.18 2.54 -7.71
C ASP A 635 -20.32 3.11 -6.31
N ASN A 636 -21.09 4.18 -6.19
CA ASN A 636 -21.46 4.85 -4.95
C ASN A 636 -20.29 5.30 -4.06
N VAL A 637 -19.11 5.53 -4.65
CA VAL A 637 -17.98 6.12 -3.91
C VAL A 637 -18.30 7.55 -3.51
N GLN A 638 -18.21 7.85 -2.23
CA GLN A 638 -18.63 9.13 -1.67
C GLN A 638 -17.53 10.18 -1.78
N ASN A 639 -17.84 11.34 -2.39
CA ASN A 639 -16.96 12.52 -2.41
C ASN A 639 -15.52 12.28 -2.91
N MET A 640 -15.30 11.31 -3.81
CA MET A 640 -13.96 10.90 -4.26
C MET A 640 -13.13 12.05 -4.87
N ILE A 641 -13.75 13.04 -5.47
CA ILE A 641 -13.06 14.16 -6.13
C ILE A 641 -12.37 15.08 -5.12
N ASN A 642 -13.00 15.33 -3.97
CA ASN A 642 -12.41 16.17 -2.93
C ASN A 642 -11.61 15.36 -1.90
N ASP A 643 -11.90 14.07 -1.76
CA ASP A 643 -11.17 13.14 -0.90
C ASP A 643 -10.94 11.81 -1.62
N PRO A 644 -9.86 11.68 -2.40
CA PRO A 644 -9.55 10.46 -3.15
C PRO A 644 -9.35 9.22 -2.26
N LEU A 645 -9.06 9.40 -0.98
CA LEU A 645 -8.96 8.28 -0.03
C LEU A 645 -10.31 7.56 0.19
N ASN A 646 -11.42 8.17 -0.22
CA ASN A 646 -12.72 7.51 -0.19
C ASN A 646 -12.85 6.37 -1.23
N LEU A 647 -11.97 6.32 -2.24
CA LEU A 647 -11.81 5.16 -3.12
C LEU A 647 -11.35 3.88 -2.40
N TYR A 648 -10.88 4.00 -1.16
CA TYR A 648 -10.52 2.88 -0.28
C TYR A 648 -11.62 2.53 0.72
N SER A 649 -12.57 3.44 0.98
CA SER A 649 -13.38 3.38 2.20
C SER A 649 -14.88 3.51 2.01
N THR A 650 -15.36 3.76 0.81
CA THR A 650 -16.80 3.91 0.53
C THR A 650 -17.13 3.38 -0.86
N GLY A 651 -18.36 2.85 -1.02
CA GLY A 651 -18.80 2.28 -2.29
C GLY A 651 -17.92 1.14 -2.75
N ASP A 652 -17.78 1.03 -4.07
CA ASP A 652 -16.92 0.08 -4.74
C ASP A 652 -16.05 0.76 -5.80
N ALA A 653 -14.81 0.31 -6.00
CA ALA A 653 -13.85 0.89 -6.94
C ALA A 653 -12.92 -0.19 -7.54
N ALA A 654 -13.08 -0.44 -8.80
CA ALA A 654 -12.33 -1.40 -9.61
C ALA A 654 -11.35 -0.70 -10.58
N PRO A 655 -10.02 -0.72 -10.31
CA PRO A 655 -9.33 -1.26 -9.14
C PRO A 655 -9.41 -0.32 -7.92
N ILE A 656 -9.12 -0.84 -6.73
CA ILE A 656 -9.14 -0.11 -5.47
C ILE A 656 -8.21 1.12 -5.47
N GLY A 657 -8.62 2.17 -4.78
CA GLY A 657 -7.78 3.33 -4.47
C GLY A 657 -7.40 4.17 -5.68
N SER A 658 -6.17 4.69 -5.71
CA SER A 658 -5.67 5.54 -6.80
C SER A 658 -5.19 4.79 -8.03
N LEU A 659 -5.25 3.45 -8.03
CA LEU A 659 -4.86 2.63 -9.19
C LEU A 659 -5.91 2.69 -10.31
N ASN A 660 -5.47 2.49 -11.54
CA ASN A 660 -6.33 2.32 -12.72
C ASN A 660 -6.01 0.99 -13.41
N PHE A 661 -6.92 0.49 -14.21
CA PHE A 661 -6.62 -0.50 -15.24
C PHE A 661 -6.16 0.20 -16.52
N SER A 662 -5.28 -0.44 -17.28
CA SER A 662 -4.79 0.08 -18.57
C SER A 662 -5.25 -0.82 -19.70
N PHE A 663 -5.80 -0.23 -20.75
CA PHE A 663 -6.18 -0.90 -22.01
C PHE A 663 -5.49 -0.27 -23.19
N GLY A 664 -5.02 -1.10 -24.13
CA GLY A 664 -4.41 -0.63 -25.37
C GLY A 664 -2.92 -0.27 -25.26
N TYR A 665 -2.33 -0.56 -24.10
CA TYR A 665 -0.91 -0.30 -23.87
C TYR A 665 -0.03 -1.06 -24.87
#